data_c3e32e56650880f8bdbcea16eb2c2b3f
#
_entry.id   c3e32e56650880f8bdbcea16eb2c2b3f
#
_cell.length_a   1.000
_cell.length_b   1.000
_cell.length_c   1.000
_cell.angle_alpha   90.00
_cell.angle_beta   90.00
_cell.angle_gamma   90.00
#
_symmetry.space_group_name_H-M   'P 1'
#
loop_
_entity.id
_entity.type
_entity.pdbx_description
1 polymer ?
#
loop_
_entity_poly.entity_id
_entity_poly.type
_entity_poly.pdbx_seq_one_letter_code
_entity_poly.pdbx_strand_id
1 'polypeptide(L)'
;MKNLIMRRCLFLLLLFLSTIKFQAQETSKPNILFIAIDDLKPTIGSFGDQLAITPNIDDIAKNGTTFLNNHTQQAVCGPSRASLLSGKRPDYTKVWDLKTKMRDKNPDILTIPQYFKQNGYETIGVGKIYDPRCVDSDRDKPSWSVPHIKERNLEYPNGYNQPALGFYQSKKNLSVIKGIKNKAIVNNIDKQKINKYIRDRFKPPYEIGDVPDGAYIDGAIANKSIQLLDKINTSKPFFLAVGFKRPHLPFVAPRKYWELYDENEIKIAPYQKKSKNAVDIAYHKAGEMQSYKTPEIIYKLNEDGLLELDEKLQKKLIHGYYAATSYIDAQIGKINNKLKEKGLDKNTIIVIWGDHGWHLGDHSLWNKHSNFEQATRSPLIIYDPRINKGYKINTPTEFVDIFPTLSELANLNIPKNLDGLSLKGQLNGEVTTKKIYAVSQFPRRNKMGYSFRTNDYRYTVWVKNKKSTEPIYKEDIYAEELYDYKKDPLETENKISVESYQKVKATFQLLAARYFNKSIVNPTTDTKKIDPTIKYQNTNKRAQRISEFITKEMKLTDERSQFLLETLTEKYTNNISKIKGKNLSQEEKRKVYKATFLKTKNKLLTKFSKSEFAQINKLEKNEKSSNLLIGATLNYKELNTIKEKLFLKDFNYLTPANAAKQSRVHPNPSVWNWEQIDDFVKFSKKHDLEVRLHGPISPQASKWAKQDYRTADELKDMMIEFTTAFAKKFNNEPTIKWMDVVNETILPNGKWFGPKEGTNKWENPWLKIGLDKNGYPLYILKAFEIATKHATNIKLVYNHNAGMQNIMWDKIKKTILYIRSKGYRVDGIGWQAHLGLSSSTRAIIENPEEELKKLSELIDWAHNNNLEFHVTELDYFIKNNNKLAKGYQKQAEIYKKIVNVLKEKTKSGVVTLNLWDMAVRTKKGKEGAFHSIYDLDFNPTPAYEIIKKALQN
;
A
#
# COMPACT_ATOMS: atom_id res chain seq x y z
N MET A 1 -27.47 -58.29 -46.72
CA MET A 1 -26.24 -57.63 -47.19
C MET A 1 -26.32 -56.10 -47.23
N LYS A 2 -27.39 -55.42 -47.65
CA LYS A 2 -27.51 -53.99 -47.73
C LYS A 2 -27.37 -53.25 -46.34
N ASN A 3 -27.94 -53.82 -45.28
CA ASN A 3 -27.86 -53.18 -43.92
C ASN A 3 -26.48 -53.28 -43.24
N LEU A 4 -25.67 -54.27 -43.65
CA LEU A 4 -24.30 -54.40 -43.10
C LEU A 4 -23.31 -53.48 -43.77
N ILE A 5 -23.53 -53.20 -45.07
CA ILE A 5 -22.72 -52.19 -45.82
C ILE A 5 -23.03 -50.78 -45.34
N MET A 6 -24.30 -50.46 -45.13
CA MET A 6 -24.71 -49.14 -44.62
C MET A 6 -24.20 -48.87 -43.21
N ARG A 7 -24.14 -49.84 -42.30
CA ARG A 7 -23.55 -49.74 -40.98
C ARG A 7 -22.02 -49.57 -41.01
N ARG A 8 -21.34 -50.24 -41.96
CA ARG A 8 -19.89 -50.07 -42.16
C ARG A 8 -19.55 -48.73 -42.78
N CYS A 9 -20.35 -48.18 -43.70
CA CYS A 9 -20.18 -46.83 -44.22
C CYS A 9 -20.45 -45.76 -43.18
N LEU A 10 -21.45 -45.93 -42.29
CA LEU A 10 -21.73 -45.00 -41.18
C LEU A 10 -20.60 -45.01 -40.13
N PHE A 11 -20.02 -46.20 -39.85
CA PHE A 11 -18.90 -46.36 -38.94
C PHE A 11 -17.59 -45.73 -39.48
N LEU A 12 -17.37 -45.88 -40.81
CA LEU A 12 -16.25 -45.23 -41.50
C LEU A 12 -16.42 -43.68 -41.58
N LEU A 13 -17.66 -43.21 -41.76
CA LEU A 13 -17.98 -41.78 -41.72
C LEU A 13 -17.80 -41.20 -40.32
N LEU A 14 -18.17 -41.92 -39.27
CA LEU A 14 -17.92 -41.53 -37.85
C LEU A 14 -16.43 -41.59 -37.50
N LEU A 15 -15.66 -42.53 -38.03
CA LEU A 15 -14.20 -42.56 -37.87
C LEU A 15 -13.50 -41.40 -38.63
N PHE A 16 -14.04 -41.01 -39.82
CA PHE A 16 -13.50 -39.85 -40.55
C PHE A 16 -13.84 -38.50 -39.88
N LEU A 17 -14.98 -38.40 -39.20
CA LEU A 17 -15.37 -37.25 -38.39
C LEU A 17 -14.58 -37.16 -37.07
N SER A 18 -14.08 -38.29 -36.54
CA SER A 18 -13.25 -38.30 -35.33
C SER A 18 -11.77 -37.97 -35.59
N THR A 19 -11.33 -37.85 -36.84
CA THR A 19 -9.98 -37.43 -37.22
C THR A 19 -9.88 -35.94 -37.59
N ILE A 20 -10.97 -35.17 -37.53
CA ILE A 20 -10.87 -33.73 -37.45
C ILE A 20 -10.30 -33.41 -36.07
N LYS A 21 -8.98 -33.51 -35.95
CA LYS A 21 -8.26 -32.85 -34.88
C LYS A 21 -8.74 -31.38 -34.91
N PHE A 22 -9.49 -30.99 -33.89
CA PHE A 22 -9.49 -29.59 -33.50
C PHE A 22 -8.01 -29.21 -33.23
N GLN A 23 -7.31 -28.80 -34.30
CA GLN A 23 -6.16 -27.98 -34.11
C GLN A 23 -6.73 -26.74 -33.43
N ALA A 24 -6.68 -26.74 -32.09
CA ALA A 24 -6.73 -25.48 -31.37
C ALA A 24 -5.67 -24.62 -32.05
N GLN A 25 -6.13 -23.63 -32.81
CA GLN A 25 -5.28 -22.66 -33.45
C GLN A 25 -4.50 -22.04 -32.28
N GLU A 26 -3.25 -22.47 -32.10
CA GLU A 26 -2.34 -21.79 -31.16
C GLU A 26 -2.41 -20.33 -31.57
N THR A 27 -3.11 -19.54 -30.78
CA THR A 27 -3.23 -18.12 -31.04
C THR A 27 -1.80 -17.59 -31.02
N SER A 28 -1.30 -17.23 -32.22
CA SER A 28 0.08 -16.76 -32.37
C SER A 28 0.32 -15.61 -31.40
N LYS A 29 1.39 -15.71 -30.61
CA LYS A 29 1.75 -14.66 -29.65
C LYS A 29 1.79 -13.30 -30.38
N PRO A 30 1.15 -12.23 -29.87
CA PRO A 30 1.15 -10.93 -30.53
C PRO A 30 2.55 -10.32 -30.52
N ASN A 31 2.89 -9.61 -31.56
CA ASN A 31 4.05 -8.74 -31.57
C ASN A 31 3.81 -7.52 -30.67
N ILE A 32 4.88 -6.89 -30.22
CA ILE A 32 4.82 -5.67 -29.42
C ILE A 32 5.62 -4.56 -30.10
N LEU A 33 4.97 -3.44 -30.40
CA LEU A 33 5.63 -2.18 -30.74
C LEU A 33 5.56 -1.25 -29.52
N PHE A 34 6.69 -0.98 -28.88
CA PHE A 34 6.80 -0.26 -27.63
C PHE A 34 7.46 1.10 -27.83
N ILE A 35 6.66 2.17 -27.91
CA ILE A 35 7.09 3.52 -28.28
C ILE A 35 7.24 4.40 -27.04
N ALA A 36 8.46 4.81 -26.74
CA ALA A 36 8.83 5.73 -25.67
C ALA A 36 9.07 7.14 -26.22
N ILE A 37 8.48 8.16 -25.62
CA ILE A 37 8.63 9.57 -26.00
C ILE A 37 9.15 10.35 -24.79
N ASP A 38 10.29 11.01 -24.94
CA ASP A 38 11.00 11.70 -23.86
C ASP A 38 10.37 13.06 -23.54
N ASP A 39 10.06 13.33 -22.28
CA ASP A 39 9.48 14.59 -21.78
C ASP A 39 8.08 14.94 -22.36
N LEU A 40 7.28 13.94 -22.76
CA LEU A 40 5.96 14.20 -23.33
C LEU A 40 4.88 14.32 -22.24
N LYS A 41 4.34 15.52 -22.08
CA LYS A 41 3.09 15.75 -21.34
C LYS A 41 1.86 15.42 -22.22
N PRO A 42 0.63 15.37 -21.68
CA PRO A 42 -0.58 15.09 -22.47
C PRO A 42 -0.98 16.19 -23.49
N THR A 43 -0.02 16.72 -24.26
CA THR A 43 -0.23 17.63 -25.39
C THR A 43 -0.50 16.84 -26.67
N ILE A 44 -1.61 16.12 -26.68
CA ILE A 44 -2.06 15.19 -27.74
C ILE A 44 -3.57 15.35 -27.89
N GLY A 45 -4.08 15.37 -29.13
CA GLY A 45 -5.52 15.55 -29.41
C GLY A 45 -6.42 14.55 -28.70
N SER A 46 -6.04 13.27 -28.67
CA SER A 46 -6.80 12.22 -27.97
C SER A 46 -6.89 12.41 -26.43
N PHE A 47 -5.98 13.19 -25.84
CA PHE A 47 -6.03 13.60 -24.42
C PHE A 47 -6.82 14.88 -24.18
N GLY A 48 -7.39 15.49 -25.22
CA GLY A 48 -8.24 16.68 -25.14
C GLY A 48 -7.51 18.00 -25.34
N ASP A 49 -6.23 17.99 -25.73
CA ASP A 49 -5.51 19.20 -26.09
C ASP A 49 -6.00 19.72 -27.46
N GLN A 50 -6.54 20.94 -27.49
CA GLN A 50 -7.15 21.52 -28.69
C GLN A 50 -6.15 22.15 -29.64
N LEU A 51 -4.94 22.46 -29.17
CA LEU A 51 -3.87 23.03 -29.99
C LEU A 51 -3.02 21.94 -30.64
N ALA A 52 -2.90 20.78 -30.02
CA ALA A 52 -2.03 19.70 -30.47
C ALA A 52 -2.46 19.12 -31.84
N ILE A 53 -1.53 19.07 -32.82
CA ILE A 53 -1.75 18.44 -34.12
C ILE A 53 -1.00 17.11 -34.13
N THR A 54 -1.72 16.04 -33.77
CA THR A 54 -1.16 14.69 -33.57
C THR A 54 -2.00 13.59 -34.25
N PRO A 55 -2.29 13.72 -35.57
CA PRO A 55 -3.26 12.86 -36.25
C PRO A 55 -2.89 11.36 -36.24
N ASN A 56 -1.60 11.00 -36.23
CA ASN A 56 -1.16 9.62 -36.26
C ASN A 56 -1.30 8.92 -34.89
N ILE A 57 -0.96 9.63 -33.83
CA ILE A 57 -1.19 9.15 -32.44
C ILE A 57 -2.69 9.05 -32.18
N ASP A 58 -3.47 10.04 -32.64
CA ASP A 58 -4.92 10.09 -32.45
C ASP A 58 -5.64 8.97 -33.22
N ASP A 59 -5.15 8.59 -34.41
CA ASP A 59 -5.66 7.42 -35.16
C ASP A 59 -5.44 6.12 -34.40
N ILE A 60 -4.25 5.93 -33.81
CA ILE A 60 -3.97 4.76 -32.95
C ILE A 60 -4.85 4.79 -31.70
N ALA A 61 -5.01 5.94 -31.06
CA ALA A 61 -5.81 6.13 -29.87
C ALA A 61 -7.32 5.92 -30.09
N LYS A 62 -7.83 6.21 -31.29
CA LYS A 62 -9.24 6.03 -31.67
C LYS A 62 -9.70 4.58 -31.50
N ASN A 63 -8.82 3.64 -31.82
CA ASN A 63 -9.07 2.21 -31.70
C ASN A 63 -8.37 1.58 -30.46
N GLY A 64 -7.51 2.33 -29.81
CA GLY A 64 -6.79 1.95 -28.59
C GLY A 64 -7.43 2.51 -27.32
N THR A 65 -6.98 2.07 -26.17
CA THR A 65 -7.37 2.61 -24.88
C THR A 65 -6.42 3.72 -24.46
N THR A 66 -6.98 4.92 -24.22
CA THR A 66 -6.27 6.11 -23.73
C THR A 66 -6.44 6.24 -22.24
N PHE A 67 -5.35 6.19 -21.48
CA PHE A 67 -5.34 6.34 -20.02
C PHE A 67 -5.12 7.81 -19.65
N LEU A 68 -6.20 8.56 -19.49
CA LEU A 68 -6.19 10.02 -19.30
C LEU A 68 -5.53 10.46 -17.98
N ASN A 69 -5.49 9.59 -16.97
CA ASN A 69 -5.00 9.88 -15.64
C ASN A 69 -3.87 8.91 -15.24
N ASN A 70 -2.86 8.81 -16.14
CA ASN A 70 -1.70 7.97 -15.92
C ASN A 70 -0.52 8.78 -15.37
N HIS A 71 0.21 8.22 -14.38
CA HIS A 71 1.26 8.91 -13.65
C HIS A 71 2.58 8.13 -13.63
N THR A 72 3.67 8.90 -13.75
CA THR A 72 5.03 8.40 -13.55
C THR A 72 5.33 8.21 -12.05
N GLN A 73 6.23 7.27 -11.73
CA GLN A 73 6.67 7.05 -10.35
C GLN A 73 7.61 8.14 -9.84
N GLN A 74 8.36 8.78 -10.75
CA GLN A 74 9.20 9.93 -10.44
C GLN A 74 9.43 10.74 -11.73
N ALA A 75 9.17 12.04 -11.70
CA ALA A 75 9.28 12.92 -12.86
C ALA A 75 10.75 13.25 -13.22
N VAL A 76 11.52 12.21 -13.55
CA VAL A 76 12.91 12.25 -14.08
C VAL A 76 13.13 11.02 -14.93
N CYS A 77 13.71 11.16 -16.12
CA CYS A 77 13.85 10.10 -17.13
C CYS A 77 14.44 8.79 -16.57
N GLY A 78 15.55 8.84 -15.81
CA GLY A 78 16.22 7.64 -15.26
C GLY A 78 15.32 6.85 -14.29
N PRO A 79 14.87 7.44 -13.20
CA PRO A 79 13.96 6.80 -12.24
C PRO A 79 12.65 6.31 -12.86
N SER A 80 12.01 7.14 -13.70
CA SER A 80 10.77 6.79 -14.39
C SER A 80 10.93 5.54 -15.25
N ARG A 81 11.94 5.55 -16.15
CA ARG A 81 12.21 4.45 -17.09
C ARG A 81 12.65 3.19 -16.36
N ALA A 82 13.47 3.31 -15.31
CA ALA A 82 13.84 2.17 -14.45
C ALA A 82 12.60 1.53 -13.80
N SER A 83 11.68 2.35 -13.31
CA SER A 83 10.43 1.87 -12.68
C SER A 83 9.50 1.21 -13.70
N LEU A 84 9.23 1.87 -14.82
CA LEU A 84 8.37 1.36 -15.87
C LEU A 84 8.87 0.02 -16.40
N LEU A 85 10.14 -0.03 -16.81
CA LEU A 85 10.72 -1.19 -17.47
C LEU A 85 10.92 -2.39 -16.54
N SER A 86 11.02 -2.18 -15.23
CA SER A 86 11.11 -3.25 -14.25
C SER A 86 9.76 -3.59 -13.56
N GLY A 87 8.75 -2.76 -13.73
CA GLY A 87 7.48 -2.87 -12.97
C GLY A 87 7.66 -2.64 -11.47
N LYS A 88 8.74 -1.93 -11.06
CA LYS A 88 9.13 -1.67 -9.69
C LYS A 88 9.23 -0.18 -9.39
N ARG A 89 8.81 0.24 -8.19
CA ARG A 89 8.89 1.63 -7.76
C ARG A 89 10.33 2.08 -7.47
N PRO A 90 10.64 3.39 -7.48
CA PRO A 90 11.99 3.90 -7.22
C PRO A 90 12.56 3.46 -5.87
N ASP A 91 11.71 3.26 -4.87
CA ASP A 91 12.12 2.76 -3.55
C ASP A 91 12.64 1.31 -3.59
N TYR A 92 12.20 0.51 -4.55
CA TYR A 92 12.76 -0.81 -4.82
C TYR A 92 14.00 -0.70 -5.72
N THR A 93 13.89 -0.01 -6.86
CA THR A 93 14.99 0.07 -7.84
C THR A 93 16.21 0.81 -7.29
N LYS A 94 16.04 1.66 -6.26
CA LYS A 94 17.05 2.57 -5.69
C LYS A 94 17.60 3.58 -6.69
N VAL A 95 16.89 3.79 -7.80
CA VAL A 95 17.23 4.78 -8.81
C VAL A 95 16.36 6.02 -8.57
N TRP A 96 16.92 7.02 -7.91
CA TRP A 96 16.26 8.31 -7.63
C TRP A 96 16.91 9.48 -8.35
N ASP A 97 17.99 9.21 -9.06
CA ASP A 97 18.82 10.23 -9.74
C ASP A 97 19.23 9.77 -11.15
N LEU A 98 20.11 10.53 -11.78
CA LEU A 98 20.64 10.25 -13.12
C LEU A 98 22.09 9.73 -13.08
N LYS A 99 22.52 9.12 -11.99
CA LYS A 99 23.86 8.56 -11.79
C LYS A 99 23.83 7.09 -11.39
N THR A 100 22.82 6.71 -10.62
CA THR A 100 22.66 5.35 -10.09
C THR A 100 22.23 4.40 -11.19
N LYS A 101 23.03 3.38 -11.46
CA LYS A 101 22.68 2.33 -12.40
C LYS A 101 21.78 1.30 -11.74
N MET A 102 20.70 0.94 -12.41
CA MET A 102 19.65 0.06 -11.91
C MET A 102 20.19 -1.31 -11.48
N ARG A 103 21.05 -1.93 -12.31
CA ARG A 103 21.61 -3.26 -11.99
C ARG A 103 22.75 -3.26 -10.99
N ASP A 104 23.41 -2.14 -10.74
CA ASP A 104 24.35 -2.02 -9.63
C ASP A 104 23.63 -2.14 -8.26
N LYS A 105 22.36 -1.75 -8.23
CA LYS A 105 21.51 -1.85 -7.02
C LYS A 105 20.69 -3.13 -6.96
N ASN A 106 20.32 -3.66 -8.11
CA ASN A 106 19.46 -4.84 -8.26
C ASN A 106 19.99 -5.68 -9.42
N PRO A 107 21.05 -6.49 -9.25
CA PRO A 107 21.69 -7.25 -10.36
C PRO A 107 20.69 -8.13 -11.13
N ASP A 108 19.76 -8.76 -10.42
CA ASP A 108 18.81 -9.73 -10.96
C ASP A 108 17.46 -9.11 -11.35
N ILE A 109 17.34 -7.78 -11.38
CA ILE A 109 16.08 -7.12 -11.69
C ILE A 109 15.59 -7.51 -13.10
N LEU A 110 14.39 -8.05 -13.17
CA LEU A 110 13.75 -8.44 -14.42
C LEU A 110 13.15 -7.20 -15.08
N THR A 111 13.40 -7.07 -16.39
CA THR A 111 12.84 -5.97 -17.19
C THR A 111 11.84 -6.48 -18.21
N ILE A 112 10.94 -5.61 -18.69
CA ILE A 112 9.94 -5.98 -19.72
C ILE A 112 10.63 -6.62 -20.94
N PRO A 113 11.60 -6.00 -21.62
CA PRO A 113 12.20 -6.63 -22.79
C PRO A 113 12.92 -7.94 -22.43
N GLN A 114 13.62 -8.01 -21.29
CA GLN A 114 14.28 -9.23 -20.84
C GLN A 114 13.28 -10.36 -20.64
N TYR A 115 12.12 -10.07 -20.02
CA TYR A 115 11.06 -11.05 -19.79
C TYR A 115 10.49 -11.58 -21.11
N PHE A 116 10.22 -10.68 -22.07
CA PHE A 116 9.74 -11.07 -23.40
C PHE A 116 10.78 -11.93 -24.12
N LYS A 117 12.07 -11.55 -24.07
CA LYS A 117 13.17 -12.35 -24.61
C LYS A 117 13.21 -13.76 -24.03
N GLN A 118 13.08 -13.91 -22.70
CA GLN A 118 13.02 -15.20 -22.02
C GLN A 118 11.81 -16.06 -22.43
N ASN A 119 10.74 -15.41 -22.95
CA ASN A 119 9.54 -16.06 -23.43
C ASN A 119 9.47 -16.23 -24.96
N GLY A 120 10.63 -16.18 -25.64
CA GLY A 120 10.78 -16.52 -27.05
C GLY A 120 10.56 -15.37 -28.04
N TYR A 121 10.47 -14.11 -27.57
CA TYR A 121 10.40 -12.94 -28.42
C TYR A 121 11.80 -12.53 -28.92
N GLU A 122 11.86 -12.06 -30.16
CA GLU A 122 13.02 -11.30 -30.61
C GLU A 122 12.91 -9.87 -30.09
N THR A 123 13.81 -9.45 -29.19
CA THR A 123 13.77 -8.12 -28.57
C THR A 123 14.79 -7.20 -29.16
N ILE A 124 14.33 -6.06 -29.72
CA ILE A 124 15.14 -5.08 -30.45
C ILE A 124 14.90 -3.70 -29.85
N GLY A 125 15.96 -2.96 -29.53
CA GLY A 125 15.88 -1.59 -29.00
C GLY A 125 16.57 -0.56 -29.90
N VAL A 126 15.89 0.56 -30.14
CA VAL A 126 16.41 1.70 -30.92
C VAL A 126 16.19 3.00 -30.18
N GLY A 127 17.20 3.87 -30.07
CA GLY A 127 17.08 5.19 -29.47
C GLY A 127 17.01 5.20 -27.94
N LYS A 128 16.19 6.07 -27.34
CA LYS A 128 16.16 6.27 -25.87
C LYS A 128 15.05 5.44 -25.19
N ILE A 129 15.31 4.17 -24.92
CA ILE A 129 14.40 3.32 -24.13
C ILE A 129 14.74 3.44 -22.64
N TYR A 130 15.95 3.14 -22.26
CA TYR A 130 16.52 3.46 -20.94
C TYR A 130 17.18 4.82 -20.95
N ASP A 131 17.27 5.47 -19.80
CA ASP A 131 18.20 6.59 -19.66
C ASP A 131 19.64 6.02 -19.63
N PRO A 132 20.52 6.48 -20.55
CA PRO A 132 21.87 5.92 -20.68
C PRO A 132 22.74 6.08 -19.44
N ARG A 133 22.39 6.98 -18.53
CA ARG A 133 23.13 7.24 -17.29
C ARG A 133 22.77 6.23 -16.19
N CYS A 134 21.62 5.57 -16.32
CA CYS A 134 21.07 4.67 -15.29
C CYS A 134 21.19 3.18 -15.65
N VAL A 135 21.88 2.85 -16.74
CA VAL A 135 22.15 1.49 -17.21
C VAL A 135 23.61 1.33 -17.66
N ASP A 136 23.99 0.14 -18.11
CA ASP A 136 25.29 -0.14 -18.70
C ASP A 136 25.50 0.57 -20.05
N SER A 137 26.72 0.47 -20.60
CA SER A 137 27.06 1.04 -21.90
C SER A 137 26.24 0.45 -23.05
N ASP A 138 25.70 -0.76 -22.89
CA ASP A 138 24.94 -1.49 -23.90
C ASP A 138 23.44 -1.34 -23.77
N ARG A 139 22.99 -0.36 -22.96
CA ARG A 139 21.58 -0.02 -22.75
C ARG A 139 20.78 -1.16 -22.16
N ASP A 140 21.31 -1.79 -21.12
CA ASP A 140 20.77 -2.98 -20.45
C ASP A 140 20.88 -4.23 -21.34
N LYS A 141 22.09 -4.72 -21.53
CA LYS A 141 22.43 -5.88 -22.38
C LYS A 141 21.49 -7.10 -22.18
N PRO A 142 21.06 -7.49 -20.97
CA PRO A 142 20.14 -8.59 -20.78
C PRO A 142 18.79 -8.42 -21.49
N SER A 143 18.33 -7.19 -21.70
CA SER A 143 17.06 -6.85 -22.32
C SER A 143 16.95 -7.22 -23.80
N TRP A 144 18.07 -7.34 -24.52
CA TRP A 144 18.08 -7.32 -25.98
C TRP A 144 18.54 -8.64 -26.59
N SER A 145 17.87 -9.10 -27.65
CA SER A 145 18.30 -10.26 -28.44
C SER A 145 19.44 -9.91 -29.36
N VAL A 146 19.44 -8.67 -29.88
CA VAL A 146 20.51 -8.07 -30.69
C VAL A 146 21.03 -6.81 -29.98
N PRO A 147 22.29 -6.37 -30.22
CA PRO A 147 22.81 -5.16 -29.59
C PRO A 147 21.91 -3.96 -29.80
N HIS A 148 21.57 -3.23 -28.74
CA HIS A 148 20.74 -2.04 -28.77
C HIS A 148 21.34 -0.98 -29.74
N ILE A 149 20.52 -0.45 -30.62
CA ILE A 149 20.95 0.52 -31.64
C ILE A 149 21.01 1.92 -31.02
N LYS A 150 22.23 2.36 -30.75
CA LYS A 150 22.54 3.66 -30.15
C LYS A 150 22.48 4.78 -31.19
N GLU A 151 22.29 6.02 -30.72
CA GLU A 151 22.17 7.20 -31.60
C GLU A 151 23.39 7.41 -32.52
N ARG A 152 24.58 7.02 -32.09
CA ARG A 152 25.81 7.10 -32.89
C ARG A 152 25.88 6.10 -34.04
N ASN A 153 24.99 5.11 -34.03
CA ASN A 153 24.93 4.05 -35.02
C ASN A 153 23.74 4.26 -35.98
N LEU A 154 23.11 5.45 -35.94
CA LEU A 154 22.04 5.82 -36.87
C LEU A 154 22.60 6.37 -38.17
N GLU A 155 21.89 6.12 -39.23
CA GLU A 155 22.17 6.64 -40.57
C GLU A 155 21.37 7.92 -40.81
N TYR A 156 22.01 8.89 -41.47
CA TYR A 156 21.40 10.17 -41.79
C TYR A 156 21.26 10.31 -43.30
N PRO A 157 20.33 11.12 -43.83
CA PRO A 157 20.18 11.35 -45.29
C PRO A 157 21.45 11.94 -45.90
N ASN A 158 21.62 11.75 -47.19
CA ASN A 158 22.75 12.32 -47.94
C ASN A 158 22.88 13.82 -47.69
N GLY A 159 24.09 14.28 -47.42
CA GLY A 159 24.39 15.67 -47.09
C GLY A 159 24.22 16.04 -45.61
N TYR A 160 23.75 15.11 -44.78
CA TYR A 160 23.58 15.32 -43.34
C TYR A 160 24.43 14.34 -42.54
N ASN A 161 24.96 14.85 -41.42
CA ASN A 161 25.68 14.05 -40.42
C ASN A 161 24.90 14.06 -39.09
N GLN A 162 25.41 13.33 -38.13
CA GLN A 162 24.89 13.41 -36.78
C GLN A 162 24.74 14.87 -36.31
N PRO A 163 23.62 15.29 -35.78
CA PRO A 163 23.37 16.66 -35.32
C PRO A 163 24.47 17.19 -34.39
N ALA A 164 24.89 18.43 -34.61
CA ALA A 164 25.92 19.07 -33.80
C ALA A 164 25.46 19.12 -32.33
N LEU A 165 26.38 18.79 -31.40
CA LEU A 165 26.09 18.61 -29.96
C LEU A 165 24.98 17.58 -29.66
N GLY A 166 24.55 16.81 -30.65
CA GLY A 166 23.45 15.85 -30.59
C GLY A 166 22.06 16.46 -30.84
N PHE A 167 21.98 17.73 -31.31
CA PHE A 167 20.69 18.44 -31.39
C PHE A 167 20.51 19.27 -32.67
N TYR A 168 21.54 20.02 -33.14
CA TYR A 168 21.38 21.12 -34.09
C TYR A 168 21.77 20.76 -35.49
N GLN A 169 20.95 21.21 -36.45
CA GLN A 169 21.15 21.00 -37.91
C GLN A 169 20.93 22.26 -38.74
N SER A 170 20.40 23.35 -38.17
CA SER A 170 20.22 24.59 -38.97
C SER A 170 21.57 25.23 -39.35
N LYS A 171 21.66 25.75 -40.57
CA LYS A 171 22.85 26.44 -41.07
C LYS A 171 23.34 27.51 -40.08
N LYS A 172 22.40 28.29 -39.50
CA LYS A 172 22.69 29.35 -38.53
C LYS A 172 23.43 28.77 -37.29
N ASN A 173 22.85 27.80 -36.65
CA ASN A 173 23.43 27.22 -35.42
C ASN A 173 24.73 26.48 -35.72
N LEU A 174 24.82 25.74 -36.80
CA LEU A 174 26.05 25.05 -37.24
C LEU A 174 27.20 26.02 -37.47
N SER A 175 26.94 27.18 -38.07
CA SER A 175 27.96 28.24 -38.29
C SER A 175 28.47 28.80 -36.95
N VAL A 176 27.57 29.14 -36.03
CA VAL A 176 27.96 29.65 -34.70
C VAL A 176 28.77 28.60 -33.93
N ILE A 177 28.30 27.32 -33.91
CA ILE A 177 29.00 26.21 -33.24
C ILE A 177 30.40 26.01 -33.86
N LYS A 178 30.54 26.08 -35.18
CA LYS A 178 31.83 25.97 -35.88
C LYS A 178 32.77 27.10 -35.45
N GLY A 179 32.27 28.34 -35.40
CA GLY A 179 33.06 29.52 -34.97
C GLY A 179 33.57 29.36 -33.52
N ILE A 180 32.70 28.91 -32.59
CA ILE A 180 33.08 28.68 -31.18
C ILE A 180 34.07 27.49 -31.07
N LYS A 181 33.88 26.44 -31.86
CA LYS A 181 34.81 25.31 -31.92
C LYS A 181 36.21 25.74 -32.40
N ASN A 182 36.28 26.58 -33.43
CA ASN A 182 37.57 27.10 -33.92
C ASN A 182 38.26 27.95 -32.82
N LYS A 183 37.51 28.83 -32.14
CA LYS A 183 38.06 29.57 -31.01
C LYS A 183 38.57 28.66 -29.88
N ALA A 184 37.89 27.54 -29.59
CA ALA A 184 38.32 26.56 -28.59
C ALA A 184 39.67 25.91 -29.02
N ILE A 185 39.85 25.61 -30.31
CA ILE A 185 41.07 25.03 -30.84
C ILE A 185 42.23 26.04 -30.75
N VAL A 186 42.02 27.28 -31.18
CA VAL A 186 43.02 28.36 -31.05
C VAL A 186 43.42 28.60 -29.61
N ASN A 187 42.50 28.49 -28.67
CA ASN A 187 42.75 28.65 -27.25
C ASN A 187 43.29 27.34 -26.58
N ASN A 188 43.75 26.35 -27.37
CA ASN A 188 44.30 25.08 -26.89
C ASN A 188 43.41 24.34 -25.90
N ILE A 189 42.10 24.41 -26.02
CA ILE A 189 41.17 23.67 -25.20
C ILE A 189 41.27 22.17 -25.52
N ASP A 190 41.43 21.34 -24.50
CA ASP A 190 41.45 19.89 -24.62
C ASP A 190 40.30 19.38 -25.51
N LYS A 191 40.62 18.50 -26.48
CA LYS A 191 39.68 17.93 -27.42
C LYS A 191 38.42 17.36 -26.74
N GLN A 192 38.58 16.70 -25.58
CA GLN A 192 37.46 16.16 -24.84
C GLN A 192 36.57 17.23 -24.20
N LYS A 193 37.09 18.44 -23.95
CA LYS A 193 36.40 19.56 -23.35
C LYS A 193 35.77 20.52 -24.37
N ILE A 194 36.07 20.39 -25.66
CA ILE A 194 35.56 21.30 -26.71
C ILE A 194 34.02 21.36 -26.70
N ASN A 195 33.31 20.22 -26.62
CA ASN A 195 31.85 20.21 -26.61
C ASN A 195 31.28 20.89 -25.34
N LYS A 196 31.98 20.77 -24.19
CA LYS A 196 31.60 21.52 -23.00
C LYS A 196 31.82 23.01 -23.20
N TYR A 197 32.97 23.40 -23.74
CA TYR A 197 33.30 24.80 -24.02
C TYR A 197 32.26 25.48 -24.95
N ILE A 198 31.77 24.74 -25.95
CA ILE A 198 30.71 25.22 -26.86
C ILE A 198 29.39 25.38 -26.06
N ARG A 199 28.93 24.32 -25.35
CA ARG A 199 27.68 24.34 -24.60
C ARG A 199 27.62 25.41 -23.51
N ASP A 200 28.72 25.71 -22.86
CA ASP A 200 28.82 26.78 -21.86
C ASP A 200 28.61 28.21 -22.47
N ARG A 201 28.71 28.35 -23.79
CA ARG A 201 28.60 29.63 -24.52
C ARG A 201 27.39 29.71 -25.44
N PHE A 202 27.04 28.60 -26.08
CA PHE A 202 25.97 28.54 -27.06
C PHE A 202 25.27 27.19 -27.01
N LYS A 203 24.06 27.19 -26.57
CA LYS A 203 23.18 26.03 -26.47
C LYS A 203 21.73 26.53 -26.56
N PRO A 204 21.23 26.84 -27.76
CA PRO A 204 19.88 27.37 -27.94
C PRO A 204 18.81 26.40 -27.39
N PRO A 205 17.73 26.88 -26.74
CA PRO A 205 16.66 26.03 -26.23
C PRO A 205 15.70 25.54 -27.33
N TYR A 206 15.76 26.07 -28.52
CA TYR A 206 14.95 25.64 -29.66
C TYR A 206 15.72 25.83 -30.98
N GLU A 207 15.24 25.12 -32.01
CA GLU A 207 15.76 25.31 -33.39
C GLU A 207 14.65 25.02 -34.42
N ILE A 208 14.51 25.90 -35.39
CA ILE A 208 13.72 25.71 -36.62
C ILE A 208 14.69 25.29 -37.75
N GLY A 209 14.59 24.04 -38.19
CA GLY A 209 15.52 23.51 -39.19
C GLY A 209 14.92 23.40 -40.58
N ASP A 210 15.55 24.01 -41.59
CA ASP A 210 15.20 23.79 -42.98
C ASP A 210 15.87 22.51 -43.49
N VAL A 211 15.41 21.37 -42.96
CA VAL A 211 16.04 20.06 -43.15
C VAL A 211 14.95 18.97 -43.21
N PRO A 212 15.22 17.83 -43.91
CA PRO A 212 14.30 16.70 -43.91
C PRO A 212 14.22 16.05 -42.52
N ASP A 213 13.12 15.32 -42.25
CA ASP A 213 12.86 14.66 -40.97
C ASP A 213 14.05 13.82 -40.45
N GLY A 214 14.64 13.02 -41.35
CA GLY A 214 15.76 12.12 -41.02
C GLY A 214 17.07 12.84 -40.68
N ALA A 215 17.18 14.16 -40.90
CA ALA A 215 18.37 14.91 -40.52
C ALA A 215 18.51 15.07 -39.03
N TYR A 216 17.40 15.04 -38.28
CA TYR A 216 17.40 14.96 -36.79
C TYR A 216 17.39 13.53 -36.31
N ILE A 217 17.84 13.32 -35.07
CA ILE A 217 17.98 12.01 -34.43
C ILE A 217 16.67 11.21 -34.46
N ASP A 218 15.53 11.86 -34.21
CA ASP A 218 14.25 11.16 -34.08
C ASP A 218 13.73 10.66 -35.44
N GLY A 219 13.93 11.39 -36.49
CA GLY A 219 13.67 10.92 -37.88
C GLY A 219 14.61 9.78 -38.30
N ALA A 220 15.89 9.84 -37.89
CA ALA A 220 16.84 8.73 -38.10
C ALA A 220 16.45 7.49 -37.28
N ILE A 221 15.92 7.62 -36.04
CA ILE A 221 15.35 6.54 -35.23
C ILE A 221 14.17 5.90 -35.99
N ALA A 222 13.24 6.70 -36.50
CA ALA A 222 12.10 6.20 -37.26
C ALA A 222 12.53 5.44 -38.54
N ASN A 223 13.45 6.01 -39.33
CA ASN A 223 13.99 5.35 -40.50
C ASN A 223 14.65 4.01 -40.16
N LYS A 224 15.43 3.96 -39.07
CA LYS A 224 16.05 2.72 -38.61
C LYS A 224 15.03 1.69 -38.16
N SER A 225 13.96 2.14 -37.48
CA SER A 225 12.87 1.25 -37.07
C SER A 225 12.12 0.64 -38.24
N ILE A 226 11.93 1.42 -39.31
CA ILE A 226 11.35 0.96 -40.57
C ILE A 226 12.26 -0.09 -41.24
N GLN A 227 13.57 0.16 -41.35
CA GLN A 227 14.55 -0.81 -41.86
C GLN A 227 14.55 -2.12 -41.05
N LEU A 228 14.34 -2.05 -39.76
CA LEU A 228 14.21 -3.25 -38.90
C LEU A 228 12.95 -4.02 -39.20
N LEU A 229 11.80 -3.34 -39.34
CA LEU A 229 10.53 -3.99 -39.69
C LEU A 229 10.61 -4.69 -41.08
N ASP A 230 11.39 -4.15 -42.03
CA ASP A 230 11.63 -4.80 -43.30
C ASP A 230 12.40 -6.13 -43.17
N LYS A 231 13.30 -6.21 -42.19
CA LYS A 231 14.21 -7.33 -41.99
C LYS A 231 13.75 -8.32 -40.88
N ILE A 232 12.64 -8.02 -40.20
CA ILE A 232 12.20 -8.81 -39.04
C ILE A 232 11.79 -10.22 -39.47
N ASN A 233 12.21 -11.22 -38.70
CA ASN A 233 11.82 -12.61 -38.92
C ASN A 233 10.40 -12.84 -38.38
N THR A 234 9.42 -13.00 -39.26
CA THR A 234 8.01 -13.19 -38.90
C THR A 234 7.69 -14.56 -38.35
N SER A 235 8.65 -15.51 -38.34
CA SER A 235 8.45 -16.85 -37.71
C SER A 235 8.45 -16.79 -36.20
N LYS A 236 8.91 -15.69 -35.60
CA LYS A 236 8.94 -15.45 -34.15
C LYS A 236 8.23 -14.15 -33.81
N PRO A 237 7.54 -14.05 -32.68
CA PRO A 237 7.00 -12.78 -32.23
C PRO A 237 8.16 -11.82 -31.89
N PHE A 238 8.00 -10.54 -32.19
CA PHE A 238 8.99 -9.52 -31.88
C PHE A 238 8.51 -8.57 -30.77
N PHE A 239 9.48 -7.99 -30.04
CA PHE A 239 9.32 -6.85 -29.15
C PHE A 239 10.24 -5.74 -29.66
N LEU A 240 9.69 -4.81 -30.48
CA LEU A 240 10.42 -3.67 -31.00
C LEU A 240 10.19 -2.44 -30.11
N ALA A 241 11.23 -2.01 -29.42
CA ALA A 241 11.22 -0.81 -28.60
C ALA A 241 11.85 0.37 -29.34
N VAL A 242 11.06 1.42 -29.56
CA VAL A 242 11.47 2.65 -30.27
C VAL A 242 11.41 3.82 -29.31
N GLY A 243 12.55 4.46 -29.05
CA GLY A 243 12.66 5.55 -28.07
C GLY A 243 13.03 6.88 -28.70
N PHE A 244 12.07 7.79 -28.83
CA PHE A 244 12.25 9.16 -29.32
C PHE A 244 12.77 10.09 -28.21
N LYS A 245 13.48 11.15 -28.63
CA LYS A 245 14.07 12.16 -27.76
C LYS A 245 13.28 13.45 -27.66
N ARG A 246 12.48 13.79 -28.70
CA ARG A 246 11.62 14.96 -28.66
C ARG A 246 10.29 14.56 -28.00
N PRO A 247 9.62 15.51 -27.34
CA PRO A 247 9.90 16.94 -27.16
C PRO A 247 10.88 17.33 -26.05
N HIS A 248 11.79 16.47 -25.55
CA HIS A 248 12.84 16.91 -24.61
C HIS A 248 13.66 18.08 -25.18
N LEU A 249 14.05 19.04 -24.34
CA LEU A 249 14.92 20.14 -24.72
C LEU A 249 16.22 19.71 -25.44
N PRO A 250 16.74 20.49 -26.38
CA PRO A 250 16.14 21.68 -26.99
C PRO A 250 14.99 21.31 -27.91
N PHE A 251 13.99 22.18 -28.05
CA PHE A 251 12.83 21.93 -28.92
C PHE A 251 13.24 22.13 -30.38
N VAL A 252 13.66 21.06 -31.00
CA VAL A 252 14.12 21.08 -32.40
C VAL A 252 13.19 20.25 -33.25
N ALA A 253 12.78 20.84 -34.38
CA ALA A 253 11.98 20.17 -35.41
C ALA A 253 12.23 20.79 -36.80
N PRO A 254 12.00 20.05 -37.90
CA PRO A 254 11.92 20.62 -39.22
C PRO A 254 10.87 21.74 -39.32
N ARG A 255 11.15 22.78 -40.11
CA ARG A 255 10.31 23.98 -40.24
C ARG A 255 8.83 23.67 -40.48
N LYS A 256 8.50 22.71 -41.32
CA LYS A 256 7.11 22.33 -41.65
C LYS A 256 6.25 21.98 -40.41
N TYR A 257 6.85 21.52 -39.28
CA TYR A 257 6.11 21.25 -38.03
C TYR A 257 5.91 22.50 -37.20
N TRP A 258 6.81 23.49 -37.30
CA TRP A 258 6.61 24.81 -36.71
C TRP A 258 5.50 25.58 -37.41
N GLU A 259 5.43 25.49 -38.75
CA GLU A 259 4.41 26.13 -39.59
C GLU A 259 3.00 25.58 -39.40
N LEU A 260 2.84 24.46 -38.66
CA LEU A 260 1.53 23.94 -38.28
C LEU A 260 0.81 24.83 -37.24
N TYR A 261 1.53 25.70 -36.56
CA TYR A 261 1.03 26.49 -35.46
C TYR A 261 1.23 27.98 -35.69
N ASP A 262 0.16 28.77 -35.49
CA ASP A 262 0.28 30.22 -35.40
C ASP A 262 0.80 30.61 -34.00
N GLU A 263 1.92 31.34 -33.96
CA GLU A 263 2.53 31.81 -32.72
C GLU A 263 1.61 32.76 -31.92
N ASN A 264 0.69 33.46 -32.59
CA ASN A 264 -0.28 34.34 -31.96
C ASN A 264 -1.36 33.57 -31.19
N GLU A 265 -1.67 32.33 -31.58
CA GLU A 265 -2.62 31.47 -30.88
C GLU A 265 -2.00 30.74 -29.71
N ILE A 266 -0.67 30.77 -29.58
CA ILE A 266 0.03 30.14 -28.46
C ILE A 266 -0.27 30.90 -27.16
N LYS A 267 -0.91 30.18 -26.21
CA LYS A 267 -1.21 30.71 -24.87
C LYS A 267 -0.15 30.28 -23.89
N ILE A 268 0.29 31.24 -23.06
CA ILE A 268 1.16 30.94 -21.93
C ILE A 268 0.36 30.30 -20.79
N ALA A 269 1.02 29.67 -19.84
CA ALA A 269 0.36 29.05 -18.69
C ALA A 269 -0.48 30.09 -17.94
N PRO A 270 -1.77 29.78 -17.62
CA PRO A 270 -2.67 30.76 -17.00
C PRO A 270 -2.32 31.07 -15.52
N TYR A 271 -1.50 30.23 -14.88
CA TYR A 271 -1.08 30.42 -13.51
C TYR A 271 0.43 30.24 -13.37
N GLN A 272 1.15 31.35 -13.23
CA GLN A 272 2.63 31.43 -13.27
C GLN A 272 3.22 31.97 -11.96
N LYS A 273 2.74 31.51 -10.82
CA LYS A 273 3.25 31.85 -9.49
C LYS A 273 3.13 30.67 -8.53
N LYS A 274 3.74 30.74 -7.37
CA LYS A 274 3.54 29.73 -6.34
C LYS A 274 2.07 29.63 -5.96
N SER A 275 1.61 28.39 -5.68
CA SER A 275 0.29 28.17 -5.11
C SER A 275 0.17 28.88 -3.76
N LYS A 276 -0.99 29.42 -3.47
CA LYS A 276 -1.27 30.00 -2.15
C LYS A 276 -1.07 28.91 -1.07
N ASN A 277 -0.46 29.25 0.03
CA ASN A 277 -0.11 28.33 1.13
C ASN A 277 0.80 27.16 0.71
N ALA A 278 1.55 27.31 -0.38
CA ALA A 278 2.46 26.29 -0.86
C ALA A 278 3.64 26.06 0.09
N VAL A 279 4.25 24.90 -0.02
CA VAL A 279 5.50 24.58 0.67
C VAL A 279 6.68 24.78 -0.28
N ASP A 280 7.68 25.54 0.13
CA ASP A 280 8.83 25.90 -0.73
C ASP A 280 9.58 24.70 -1.31
N ILE A 281 9.59 23.59 -0.56
CA ILE A 281 10.27 22.38 -0.98
C ILE A 281 9.68 21.76 -2.26
N ALA A 282 8.43 22.07 -2.62
CA ALA A 282 7.78 21.57 -3.84
C ALA A 282 8.37 22.18 -5.12
N TYR A 283 8.99 23.35 -5.01
CA TYR A 283 9.45 24.16 -6.15
C TYR A 283 10.93 23.96 -6.48
N HIS A 284 11.33 24.38 -7.69
CA HIS A 284 12.72 24.36 -8.14
C HIS A 284 13.02 25.54 -9.07
N LYS A 285 14.30 25.84 -9.24
CA LYS A 285 14.78 26.98 -10.04
C LYS A 285 14.91 26.71 -11.54
N ALA A 286 14.32 25.64 -12.07
CA ALA A 286 14.40 25.25 -13.47
C ALA A 286 15.85 25.19 -14.04
N GLY A 287 16.78 24.60 -13.30
CA GLY A 287 18.20 24.57 -13.66
C GLY A 287 18.53 23.91 -15.01
N GLU A 288 17.68 22.97 -15.47
CA GLU A 288 17.82 22.38 -16.79
C GLU A 288 17.57 23.42 -17.90
N MET A 289 16.49 24.24 -17.78
CA MET A 289 16.20 25.32 -18.71
C MET A 289 17.34 26.35 -18.71
N GLN A 290 17.80 26.77 -17.55
CA GLN A 290 18.91 27.74 -17.43
C GLN A 290 20.25 27.25 -17.99
N SER A 291 20.38 25.92 -18.25
CA SER A 291 21.56 25.37 -18.94
C SER A 291 21.57 25.63 -20.44
N TYR A 292 20.45 26.07 -21.03
CA TYR A 292 20.33 26.44 -22.44
C TYR A 292 20.59 27.95 -22.57
N LYS A 293 21.54 28.35 -23.40
CA LYS A 293 22.05 29.71 -23.45
C LYS A 293 22.26 30.16 -24.88
N THR A 294 21.87 31.37 -25.18
CA THR A 294 22.34 32.16 -26.33
C THR A 294 22.66 33.57 -25.83
N PRO A 295 23.38 34.40 -26.56
CA PRO A 295 23.66 35.79 -26.13
C PRO A 295 22.41 36.62 -25.82
N GLU A 296 21.28 36.28 -26.47
CA GLU A 296 20.01 37.00 -26.37
C GLU A 296 19.13 36.58 -25.18
N ILE A 297 19.37 35.41 -24.63
CA ILE A 297 18.52 34.87 -23.55
C ILE A 297 19.09 35.23 -22.18
N ILE A 298 18.36 36.04 -21.46
CA ILE A 298 18.66 36.42 -20.07
C ILE A 298 17.62 35.78 -19.15
N TYR A 299 18.08 34.91 -18.27
CA TYR A 299 17.23 34.29 -17.25
C TYR A 299 17.16 35.18 -16.01
N LYS A 300 15.94 35.51 -15.57
CA LYS A 300 15.66 36.24 -14.34
C LYS A 300 14.94 35.34 -13.34
N LEU A 301 15.03 35.65 -12.08
CA LEU A 301 14.25 35.03 -11.03
C LEU A 301 13.24 36.06 -10.50
N ASN A 302 12.00 35.64 -10.29
CA ASN A 302 10.98 36.47 -9.66
C ASN A 302 11.21 36.58 -8.14
N GLU A 303 10.33 37.30 -7.42
CA GLU A 303 10.40 37.50 -5.97
C GLU A 303 10.39 36.18 -5.19
N ASP A 304 9.76 35.16 -5.70
CA ASP A 304 9.75 33.79 -5.14
C ASP A 304 11.04 33.01 -5.40
N GLY A 305 11.99 33.56 -6.13
CA GLY A 305 13.22 32.91 -6.55
C GLY A 305 13.01 31.83 -7.60
N LEU A 306 11.89 31.87 -8.32
CA LEU A 306 11.55 30.97 -9.43
C LEU A 306 11.92 31.62 -10.78
N LEU A 307 12.06 30.79 -11.83
CA LEU A 307 12.42 31.28 -13.15
C LEU A 307 11.28 32.10 -13.75
N GLU A 308 11.62 33.32 -14.19
CA GLU A 308 10.75 34.21 -14.93
C GLU A 308 11.27 34.39 -16.33
N LEU A 309 10.44 34.09 -17.31
CA LEU A 309 10.73 34.30 -18.74
C LEU A 309 9.78 35.35 -19.31
N ASP A 310 10.28 36.18 -20.23
CA ASP A 310 9.41 37.09 -20.96
C ASP A 310 8.39 36.30 -21.82
N GLU A 311 7.23 36.90 -22.09
CA GLU A 311 6.13 36.27 -22.78
C GLU A 311 6.50 35.76 -24.17
N LYS A 312 7.31 36.53 -24.91
CA LYS A 312 7.76 36.17 -26.24
C LYS A 312 8.59 34.89 -26.22
N LEU A 313 9.52 34.77 -25.28
CA LEU A 313 10.32 33.56 -25.11
C LEU A 313 9.46 32.37 -24.67
N GLN A 314 8.51 32.60 -23.74
CA GLN A 314 7.57 31.54 -23.32
C GLN A 314 6.77 31.01 -24.52
N LYS A 315 6.14 31.89 -25.32
CA LYS A 315 5.41 31.52 -26.54
C LYS A 315 6.29 30.75 -27.52
N LYS A 316 7.51 31.20 -27.73
CA LYS A 316 8.47 30.51 -28.62
C LYS A 316 8.84 29.12 -28.10
N LEU A 317 9.02 28.92 -26.79
CA LEU A 317 9.32 27.62 -26.21
C LEU A 317 8.11 26.69 -26.27
N ILE A 318 6.91 27.18 -25.97
CA ILE A 318 5.67 26.41 -26.08
C ILE A 318 5.43 25.99 -27.55
N HIS A 319 5.57 26.93 -28.51
CA HIS A 319 5.51 26.66 -29.94
C HIS A 319 6.48 25.53 -30.32
N GLY A 320 7.73 25.63 -29.92
CA GLY A 320 8.75 24.60 -30.19
C GLY A 320 8.42 23.24 -29.57
N TYR A 321 7.78 23.23 -28.38
CA TYR A 321 7.32 21.99 -27.74
C TYR A 321 6.22 21.30 -28.58
N TYR A 322 5.20 22.05 -29.04
CA TYR A 322 4.15 21.54 -29.94
C TYR A 322 4.68 21.10 -31.29
N ALA A 323 5.54 21.89 -31.89
CA ALA A 323 6.20 21.55 -33.17
C ALA A 323 7.02 20.25 -33.05
N ALA A 324 7.76 20.08 -31.94
CA ALA A 324 8.50 18.85 -31.66
C ALA A 324 7.57 17.66 -31.42
N THR A 325 6.41 17.87 -30.76
CA THR A 325 5.39 16.83 -30.58
C THR A 325 4.79 16.37 -31.91
N SER A 326 4.37 17.29 -32.78
CA SER A 326 3.87 16.95 -34.13
C SER A 326 4.92 16.27 -34.99
N TYR A 327 6.20 16.68 -34.85
CA TYR A 327 7.29 15.98 -35.50
C TYR A 327 7.40 14.51 -35.09
N ILE A 328 7.28 14.21 -33.81
CA ILE A 328 7.28 12.82 -33.31
C ILE A 328 6.03 12.07 -33.77
N ASP A 329 4.87 12.70 -33.74
CA ASP A 329 3.63 12.13 -34.26
C ASP A 329 3.80 11.63 -35.71
N ALA A 330 4.38 12.44 -36.57
CA ALA A 330 4.65 12.06 -37.94
C ALA A 330 5.66 10.90 -38.06
N GLN A 331 6.65 10.81 -37.16
CA GLN A 331 7.59 9.68 -37.18
C GLN A 331 6.90 8.38 -36.73
N ILE A 332 6.00 8.44 -35.75
CA ILE A 332 5.16 7.31 -35.34
C ILE A 332 4.26 6.85 -36.48
N GLY A 333 3.66 7.81 -37.23
CA GLY A 333 2.86 7.51 -38.38
C GLY A 333 3.62 6.70 -39.46
N LYS A 334 4.88 7.07 -39.76
CA LYS A 334 5.72 6.31 -40.68
C LYS A 334 5.95 4.86 -40.27
N ILE A 335 6.22 4.63 -38.94
CA ILE A 335 6.42 3.28 -38.40
C ILE A 335 5.12 2.48 -38.46
N ASN A 336 3.99 3.10 -38.09
CA ASN A 336 2.68 2.45 -38.11
C ASN A 336 2.26 2.10 -39.55
N ASN A 337 2.52 2.97 -40.54
CA ASN A 337 2.29 2.69 -41.95
C ASN A 337 3.14 1.52 -42.45
N LYS A 338 4.40 1.40 -41.99
CA LYS A 338 5.23 0.23 -42.30
C LYS A 338 4.70 -1.07 -41.71
N LEU A 339 4.15 -1.05 -40.50
CA LEU A 339 3.46 -2.22 -39.94
C LEU A 339 2.26 -2.64 -40.81
N LYS A 340 1.44 -1.67 -41.24
CA LYS A 340 0.28 -1.90 -42.11
C LYS A 340 0.73 -2.44 -43.48
N GLU A 341 1.74 -1.87 -44.08
CA GLU A 341 2.32 -2.32 -45.36
C GLU A 341 2.79 -3.78 -45.30
N LYS A 342 3.37 -4.18 -44.16
CA LYS A 342 3.86 -5.56 -43.94
C LYS A 342 2.76 -6.52 -43.50
N GLY A 343 1.51 -6.06 -43.27
CA GLY A 343 0.42 -6.84 -42.69
C GLY A 343 0.63 -7.26 -41.23
N LEU A 344 1.60 -6.65 -40.53
CA LEU A 344 1.96 -6.95 -39.16
C LEU A 344 1.02 -6.29 -38.12
N ASP A 345 0.32 -5.23 -38.54
CA ASP A 345 -0.64 -4.47 -37.72
C ASP A 345 -1.75 -5.32 -37.12
N LYS A 346 -2.18 -6.38 -37.84
CA LYS A 346 -3.25 -7.30 -37.40
C LYS A 346 -2.91 -8.15 -36.18
N ASN A 347 -1.62 -8.30 -35.84
CA ASN A 347 -1.13 -9.05 -34.70
C ASN A 347 -0.05 -8.30 -33.91
N THR A 348 -0.10 -6.98 -33.89
CA THR A 348 0.87 -6.15 -33.15
C THR A 348 0.16 -5.26 -32.14
N ILE A 349 0.48 -5.43 -30.85
CA ILE A 349 0.08 -4.52 -29.79
C ILE A 349 0.99 -3.31 -29.83
N ILE A 350 0.41 -2.10 -29.85
CA ILE A 350 1.14 -0.83 -29.83
C ILE A 350 0.97 -0.17 -28.47
N VAL A 351 2.08 0.17 -27.83
CA VAL A 351 2.10 0.94 -26.58
C VAL A 351 2.83 2.24 -26.82
N ILE A 352 2.14 3.37 -26.60
CA ILE A 352 2.72 4.73 -26.69
C ILE A 352 2.73 5.33 -25.29
N TRP A 353 3.89 5.81 -24.83
CA TRP A 353 4.04 6.41 -23.51
C TRP A 353 5.07 7.54 -23.49
N GLY A 354 4.76 8.60 -22.73
CA GLY A 354 5.76 9.59 -22.32
C GLY A 354 6.41 9.12 -21.01
N ASP A 355 7.67 9.45 -20.74
CA ASP A 355 8.32 8.98 -19.50
C ASP A 355 7.94 9.80 -18.27
N HIS A 356 7.54 11.04 -18.42
CA HIS A 356 6.93 11.93 -17.42
C HIS A 356 6.32 13.14 -18.13
N GLY A 357 5.61 13.99 -17.39
CA GLY A 357 5.10 15.25 -17.90
C GLY A 357 6.16 16.35 -17.95
N TRP A 358 5.72 17.59 -18.17
CA TRP A 358 6.58 18.75 -18.38
C TRP A 358 5.87 20.06 -18.00
N HIS A 359 6.54 20.95 -17.27
CA HIS A 359 6.08 22.32 -17.04
C HIS A 359 6.44 23.22 -18.21
N LEU A 360 5.46 24.03 -18.64
CA LEU A 360 5.62 25.07 -19.67
C LEU A 360 5.25 26.45 -19.11
N GLY A 361 5.77 26.80 -17.94
CA GLY A 361 5.49 28.05 -17.25
C GLY A 361 4.51 27.92 -16.08
N ASP A 362 3.80 26.80 -15.98
CA ASP A 362 2.89 26.51 -14.86
C ASP A 362 3.62 26.65 -13.52
N HIS A 363 3.06 27.42 -12.58
CA HIS A 363 3.65 27.71 -11.26
C HIS A 363 5.02 28.41 -11.32
N SER A 364 5.34 29.15 -12.39
CA SER A 364 6.69 29.63 -12.71
C SER A 364 7.73 28.51 -12.82
N LEU A 365 7.29 27.28 -13.12
CA LEU A 365 8.16 26.13 -13.31
C LEU A 365 8.35 25.82 -14.80
N TRP A 366 9.55 25.44 -15.15
CA TRP A 366 9.95 24.91 -16.44
C TRP A 366 10.67 23.59 -16.23
N ASN A 367 10.53 22.65 -17.15
CA ASN A 367 11.03 21.27 -17.04
C ASN A 367 10.07 20.33 -16.28
N LYS A 368 10.62 19.34 -15.61
CA LYS A 368 9.95 18.32 -14.80
C LYS A 368 10.26 18.54 -13.32
N HIS A 369 10.85 17.63 -12.65
CA HIS A 369 11.46 17.74 -11.33
C HIS A 369 10.53 18.21 -10.21
N SER A 370 9.26 17.77 -10.22
CA SER A 370 8.27 18.11 -9.20
C SER A 370 7.26 16.98 -8.98
N ASN A 371 6.41 17.10 -7.97
CA ASN A 371 5.25 16.23 -7.78
C ASN A 371 3.94 16.86 -8.29
N PHE A 372 3.99 18.02 -8.93
CA PHE A 372 2.81 18.65 -9.54
C PHE A 372 2.28 17.85 -10.72
N GLU A 373 0.99 18.03 -11.03
CA GLU A 373 0.28 17.30 -12.10
C GLU A 373 1.02 17.40 -13.43
N GLN A 374 1.49 18.61 -13.78
CA GLN A 374 2.17 18.85 -15.06
C GLN A 374 3.45 18.03 -15.25
N ALA A 375 4.13 17.66 -14.15
CA ALA A 375 5.33 16.83 -14.19
C ALA A 375 5.04 15.34 -14.05
N THR A 376 4.00 14.97 -13.28
CA THR A 376 3.73 13.56 -12.97
C THR A 376 2.77 12.88 -13.93
N ARG A 377 1.79 13.62 -14.50
CA ARG A 377 0.84 13.09 -15.47
C ARG A 377 1.50 12.96 -16.84
N SER A 378 1.42 11.77 -17.43
CA SER A 378 2.06 11.48 -18.71
C SER A 378 1.22 10.54 -19.57
N PRO A 379 1.24 10.67 -20.91
CA PRO A 379 0.44 9.86 -21.80
C PRO A 379 0.73 8.37 -21.68
N LEU A 380 -0.34 7.58 -21.76
CA LEU A 380 -0.30 6.15 -21.99
C LEU A 380 -1.45 5.77 -22.92
N ILE A 381 -1.11 5.15 -24.06
CA ILE A 381 -2.07 4.59 -25.03
C ILE A 381 -1.67 3.14 -25.26
N ILE A 382 -2.62 2.22 -25.18
CA ILE A 382 -2.43 0.81 -25.52
C ILE A 382 -3.45 0.43 -26.58
N TYR A 383 -2.97 0.05 -27.76
CA TYR A 383 -3.77 -0.51 -28.85
C TYR A 383 -3.50 -2.02 -28.95
N ASP A 384 -4.55 -2.80 -28.93
CA ASP A 384 -4.51 -4.24 -29.20
C ASP A 384 -5.48 -4.54 -30.36
N PRO A 385 -5.01 -5.03 -31.51
CA PRO A 385 -5.86 -5.26 -32.68
C PRO A 385 -6.97 -6.29 -32.45
N ARG A 386 -6.89 -7.06 -31.38
CA ARG A 386 -7.90 -8.05 -30.99
C ARG A 386 -9.08 -7.42 -30.21
N ILE A 387 -8.96 -6.16 -29.84
CA ILE A 387 -9.98 -5.39 -29.12
C ILE A 387 -10.64 -4.43 -30.11
N ASN A 388 -11.94 -4.63 -30.36
CA ASN A 388 -12.67 -3.93 -31.41
C ASN A 388 -13.10 -2.50 -31.07
N LYS A 389 -12.78 -1.98 -29.89
CA LYS A 389 -13.24 -0.67 -29.44
C LYS A 389 -12.21 -0.01 -28.52
N GLY A 390 -11.88 1.23 -28.80
CA GLY A 390 -11.08 2.07 -27.93
C GLY A 390 -11.88 2.65 -26.76
N TYR A 391 -11.19 2.88 -25.64
CA TYR A 391 -11.77 3.46 -24.42
C TYR A 391 -10.94 4.65 -23.93
N LYS A 392 -11.59 5.58 -23.24
CA LYS A 392 -10.93 6.65 -22.47
C LYS A 392 -11.09 6.37 -21.00
N ILE A 393 -10.01 6.10 -20.28
CA ILE A 393 -9.97 5.69 -18.89
C ILE A 393 -9.47 6.85 -18.04
N ASN A 394 -10.30 7.29 -17.09
CA ASN A 394 -9.96 8.37 -16.15
C ASN A 394 -9.56 7.87 -14.75
N THR A 395 -9.64 6.56 -14.50
CA THR A 395 -9.15 5.98 -13.25
C THR A 395 -7.62 6.13 -13.17
N PRO A 396 -7.04 6.50 -12.02
CA PRO A 396 -5.59 6.62 -11.87
C PRO A 396 -4.86 5.33 -12.22
N THR A 397 -3.86 5.45 -13.10
CA THR A 397 -2.96 4.36 -13.50
C THR A 397 -1.51 4.78 -13.34
N GLU A 398 -0.60 3.83 -13.36
CA GLU A 398 0.82 4.07 -13.14
C GLU A 398 1.65 3.32 -14.18
N PHE A 399 2.85 3.79 -14.47
CA PHE A 399 3.73 3.09 -15.41
C PHE A 399 4.15 1.69 -14.97
N VAL A 400 4.21 1.42 -13.69
CA VAL A 400 4.46 0.06 -13.18
C VAL A 400 3.36 -0.95 -13.56
N ASP A 401 2.17 -0.46 -14.00
CA ASP A 401 1.06 -1.30 -14.46
C ASP A 401 1.28 -1.86 -15.88
N ILE A 402 2.21 -1.29 -16.65
CA ILE A 402 2.48 -1.70 -18.03
C ILE A 402 3.05 -3.12 -18.10
N PHE A 403 3.98 -3.47 -17.23
CA PHE A 403 4.59 -4.80 -17.23
C PHE A 403 3.57 -5.94 -17.02
N PRO A 404 2.76 -5.95 -15.95
CA PRO A 404 1.74 -6.99 -15.78
C PRO A 404 0.71 -6.98 -16.92
N THR A 405 0.38 -5.80 -17.47
CA THR A 405 -0.56 -5.66 -18.59
C THR A 405 -0.05 -6.33 -19.85
N LEU A 406 1.17 -6.02 -20.27
CA LEU A 406 1.77 -6.61 -21.47
C LEU A 406 1.99 -8.11 -21.32
N SER A 407 2.38 -8.58 -20.13
CA SER A 407 2.50 -10.01 -19.87
C SER A 407 1.16 -10.72 -20.09
N GLU A 408 0.08 -10.18 -19.54
CA GLU A 408 -1.26 -10.78 -19.67
C GLU A 408 -1.82 -10.67 -21.11
N LEU A 409 -1.59 -9.56 -21.81
CA LEU A 409 -1.99 -9.42 -23.23
C LEU A 409 -1.25 -10.38 -24.16
N ALA A 410 0.00 -10.70 -23.83
CA ALA A 410 0.82 -11.64 -24.56
C ALA A 410 0.57 -13.13 -24.17
N ASN A 411 -0.45 -13.40 -23.35
CA ASN A 411 -0.73 -14.72 -22.77
C ASN A 411 0.47 -15.32 -22.03
N LEU A 412 1.28 -14.47 -21.38
CA LEU A 412 2.39 -14.86 -20.52
C LEU A 412 1.99 -14.75 -19.04
N ASN A 413 2.58 -15.59 -18.21
CA ASN A 413 2.41 -15.46 -16.77
C ASN A 413 2.89 -14.09 -16.28
N ILE A 414 2.12 -13.43 -15.42
CA ILE A 414 2.58 -12.19 -14.81
C ILE A 414 3.72 -12.52 -13.84
N PRO A 415 4.91 -11.91 -13.99
CA PRO A 415 6.01 -12.13 -13.06
C PRO A 415 5.61 -11.83 -11.61
N LYS A 416 6.03 -12.69 -10.68
CA LYS A 416 5.78 -12.48 -9.25
C LYS A 416 6.47 -11.20 -8.78
N ASN A 417 5.87 -10.56 -7.77
CA ASN A 417 6.44 -9.40 -7.09
C ASN A 417 6.53 -8.09 -7.92
N LEU A 418 5.72 -7.90 -8.96
CA LEU A 418 5.55 -6.59 -9.59
C LEU A 418 4.75 -5.64 -8.67
N ASP A 419 5.03 -4.32 -8.75
CA ASP A 419 4.32 -3.31 -7.95
C ASP A 419 3.06 -2.77 -8.65
N GLY A 420 2.91 -3.08 -9.94
CA GLY A 420 1.78 -2.69 -10.77
C GLY A 420 0.66 -3.72 -10.83
N LEU A 421 -0.48 -3.30 -11.37
CA LEU A 421 -1.65 -4.14 -11.63
C LEU A 421 -1.93 -4.18 -13.13
N SER A 422 -2.36 -5.32 -13.65
CA SER A 422 -2.75 -5.41 -15.07
C SER A 422 -3.97 -4.54 -15.38
N LEU A 423 -3.87 -3.82 -16.50
CA LEU A 423 -4.91 -2.95 -17.05
C LEU A 423 -5.75 -3.66 -18.13
N LYS A 424 -5.56 -4.97 -18.36
CA LYS A 424 -6.26 -5.73 -19.42
C LYS A 424 -7.79 -5.61 -19.31
N GLY A 425 -8.36 -5.69 -18.11
CA GLY A 425 -9.79 -5.49 -17.92
C GLY A 425 -10.28 -4.13 -18.41
N GLN A 426 -9.48 -3.07 -18.18
CA GLN A 426 -9.82 -1.71 -18.62
C GLN A 426 -9.73 -1.55 -20.14
N LEU A 427 -8.85 -2.29 -20.83
CA LEU A 427 -8.82 -2.33 -22.29
C LEU A 427 -10.09 -2.96 -22.86
N ASN A 428 -10.75 -3.85 -22.14
CA ASN A 428 -12.04 -4.44 -22.50
C ASN A 428 -13.25 -3.62 -21.99
N GLY A 429 -13.03 -2.42 -21.46
CA GLY A 429 -14.08 -1.53 -20.94
C GLY A 429 -14.60 -1.90 -19.55
N GLU A 430 -13.93 -2.79 -18.82
CA GLU A 430 -14.31 -3.14 -17.45
C GLU A 430 -14.00 -1.98 -16.50
N VAL A 431 -14.96 -1.62 -15.69
CA VAL A 431 -14.74 -0.67 -14.60
C VAL A 431 -14.04 -1.39 -13.46
N THR A 432 -12.74 -1.11 -13.28
CA THR A 432 -11.98 -1.70 -12.18
C THR A 432 -11.86 -0.72 -11.02
N THR A 433 -12.15 -1.22 -9.82
CA THR A 433 -11.97 -0.50 -8.55
C THR A 433 -10.70 -0.92 -7.81
N LYS A 434 -9.87 -1.75 -8.44
CA LYS A 434 -8.66 -2.31 -7.82
C LYS A 434 -7.62 -1.26 -7.45
N LYS A 435 -7.61 -0.13 -8.19
CA LYS A 435 -6.65 0.96 -7.99
C LYS A 435 -7.39 2.30 -7.99
N ILE A 436 -7.35 3.01 -6.88
CA ILE A 436 -8.04 4.29 -6.70
C ILE A 436 -7.08 5.48 -6.62
N TYR A 437 -5.78 5.24 -6.63
CA TYR A 437 -4.75 6.28 -6.62
C TYR A 437 -3.48 5.83 -7.33
N ALA A 438 -2.75 6.79 -7.86
CA ALA A 438 -1.38 6.64 -8.35
C ALA A 438 -0.39 7.26 -7.36
N VAL A 439 0.84 6.74 -7.32
CA VAL A 439 1.89 7.26 -6.46
C VAL A 439 3.08 7.72 -7.27
N SER A 440 3.40 9.01 -7.12
CA SER A 440 4.65 9.59 -7.62
C SER A 440 5.52 10.01 -6.44
N GLN A 441 6.83 10.08 -6.65
CA GLN A 441 7.75 10.57 -5.63
C GLN A 441 8.80 11.49 -6.23
N PHE A 442 9.31 12.44 -5.45
CA PHE A 442 10.42 13.30 -5.89
C PHE A 442 11.34 13.67 -4.73
N PRO A 443 12.67 13.46 -4.87
CA PRO A 443 13.63 13.84 -3.83
C PRO A 443 13.96 15.34 -3.88
N ARG A 444 14.11 15.96 -2.70
CA ARG A 444 14.61 17.32 -2.52
C ARG A 444 15.61 17.36 -1.38
N ARG A 445 16.88 17.58 -1.68
CA ARG A 445 17.96 17.52 -0.68
C ARG A 445 17.92 16.16 0.06
N ASN A 446 17.75 16.16 1.38
CA ASN A 446 17.61 14.98 2.22
C ASN A 446 16.15 14.59 2.51
N LYS A 447 15.21 15.03 1.68
CA LYS A 447 13.78 14.74 1.85
C LYS A 447 13.21 14.06 0.63
N MET A 448 12.15 13.27 0.83
CA MET A 448 11.40 12.64 -0.25
C MET A 448 9.93 13.09 -0.17
N GLY A 449 9.40 13.63 -1.26
CA GLY A 449 7.98 13.91 -1.39
C GLY A 449 7.28 12.74 -2.06
N TYR A 450 6.27 12.17 -1.40
CA TYR A 450 5.39 11.15 -1.98
C TYR A 450 4.03 11.75 -2.27
N SER A 451 3.59 11.66 -3.51
CA SER A 451 2.36 12.23 -4.01
C SER A 451 1.34 11.14 -4.33
N PHE A 452 0.18 11.20 -3.71
CA PHE A 452 -0.95 10.28 -3.89
C PHE A 452 -2.03 10.99 -4.70
N ARG A 453 -2.26 10.55 -5.94
CA ARG A 453 -3.20 11.14 -6.90
C ARG A 453 -4.42 10.24 -7.09
N THR A 454 -5.59 10.70 -6.65
CA THR A 454 -6.90 10.11 -6.96
C THR A 454 -7.55 10.86 -8.13
N ASN A 455 -8.79 10.55 -8.51
CA ASN A 455 -9.47 11.33 -9.54
C ASN A 455 -9.69 12.80 -9.13
N ASP A 456 -9.96 13.03 -7.85
CA ASP A 456 -10.42 14.33 -7.37
C ASP A 456 -9.33 15.13 -6.65
N TYR A 457 -8.34 14.45 -6.08
CA TYR A 457 -7.38 15.07 -5.18
C TYR A 457 -5.96 14.60 -5.44
N ARG A 458 -5.00 15.46 -5.11
CA ARG A 458 -3.61 15.07 -4.89
C ARG A 458 -3.17 15.46 -3.50
N TYR A 459 -2.61 14.51 -2.78
CA TYR A 459 -1.98 14.72 -1.49
C TYR A 459 -0.49 14.38 -1.60
N THR A 460 0.37 15.32 -1.20
CA THR A 460 1.82 15.11 -1.16
C THR A 460 2.32 15.23 0.27
N VAL A 461 3.03 14.21 0.73
CA VAL A 461 3.71 14.21 2.02
C VAL A 461 5.22 14.22 1.82
N TRP A 462 5.89 15.21 2.39
CA TRP A 462 7.35 15.35 2.40
C TRP A 462 7.91 14.75 3.67
N VAL A 463 8.81 13.76 3.55
CA VAL A 463 9.40 13.05 4.69
C VAL A 463 10.90 13.28 4.79
N LYS A 464 11.41 13.34 6.03
CA LYS A 464 12.82 13.56 6.35
C LYS A 464 13.59 12.23 6.26
N ASN A 465 14.81 12.25 5.74
CA ASN A 465 15.83 11.20 5.85
C ASN A 465 15.33 9.75 5.67
N LYS A 466 14.33 9.53 4.83
CA LYS A 466 13.76 8.20 4.75
C LYS A 466 14.63 7.24 3.97
N LYS A 467 14.99 6.14 4.60
CA LYS A 467 15.34 4.90 3.92
C LYS A 467 14.04 4.14 3.63
N SER A 468 13.83 3.74 2.41
CA SER A 468 12.58 3.22 1.82
C SER A 468 11.90 2.04 2.56
N THR A 469 12.53 1.46 3.56
CA THR A 469 12.09 0.25 4.27
C THR A 469 11.58 0.52 5.69
N GLU A 470 11.61 1.77 6.16
CA GLU A 470 11.18 2.12 7.51
C GLU A 470 9.77 2.74 7.51
N PRO A 471 8.92 2.44 8.50
CA PRO A 471 7.64 3.12 8.67
C PRO A 471 7.83 4.63 8.80
N ILE A 472 6.94 5.43 8.20
CA ILE A 472 6.93 6.89 8.39
C ILE A 472 6.14 7.20 9.66
N TYR A 473 6.76 7.97 10.54
CA TYR A 473 6.15 8.50 11.76
C TYR A 473 5.76 9.97 11.56
N LYS A 474 4.89 10.50 12.39
CA LYS A 474 4.44 11.89 12.31
C LYS A 474 5.60 12.89 12.42
N GLU A 475 6.60 12.57 13.23
CA GLU A 475 7.83 13.32 13.39
C GLU A 475 8.76 13.32 12.16
N ASP A 476 8.57 12.36 11.25
CA ASP A 476 9.29 12.29 9.98
C ASP A 476 8.68 13.21 8.92
N ILE A 477 7.44 13.64 9.12
CA ILE A 477 6.75 14.54 8.18
C ILE A 477 7.37 15.93 8.29
N TYR A 478 7.89 16.41 7.15
CA TYR A 478 8.44 17.75 7.03
C TYR A 478 7.38 18.76 6.59
N ALA A 479 6.55 18.38 5.60
CA ALA A 479 5.49 19.22 5.06
C ALA A 479 4.43 18.36 4.36
N GLU A 480 3.25 18.94 4.17
CA GLU A 480 2.13 18.29 3.48
C GLU A 480 1.48 19.26 2.49
N GLU A 481 0.93 18.75 1.40
CA GLU A 481 0.15 19.50 0.42
C GLU A 481 -1.11 18.73 0.06
N LEU A 482 -2.22 19.45 -0.19
CA LEU A 482 -3.47 18.89 -0.66
C LEU A 482 -4.11 19.81 -1.71
N TYR A 483 -4.38 19.27 -2.89
CA TYR A 483 -5.02 19.98 -4.00
C TYR A 483 -6.32 19.29 -4.40
N ASP A 484 -7.34 20.08 -4.77
CA ASP A 484 -8.69 19.64 -5.14
C ASP A 484 -8.96 19.92 -6.61
N TYR A 485 -8.83 18.93 -7.48
CA TYR A 485 -8.96 19.10 -8.94
C TYR A 485 -10.39 19.36 -9.42
N LYS A 486 -11.41 19.13 -8.61
CA LYS A 486 -12.78 19.50 -8.95
C LYS A 486 -13.02 21.00 -8.90
N LYS A 487 -12.30 21.69 -8.00
CA LYS A 487 -12.45 23.13 -7.78
C LYS A 487 -11.29 23.95 -8.29
N ASP A 488 -10.10 23.33 -8.29
CA ASP A 488 -8.83 23.98 -8.62
C ASP A 488 -7.94 23.03 -9.45
N PRO A 489 -8.26 22.84 -10.74
CA PRO A 489 -7.49 21.95 -11.61
C PRO A 489 -6.07 22.46 -11.91
N LEU A 490 -5.77 23.72 -11.58
CA LEU A 490 -4.45 24.35 -11.77
C LEU A 490 -3.58 24.32 -10.51
N GLU A 491 -4.05 23.69 -9.42
CA GLU A 491 -3.30 23.58 -8.16
C GLU A 491 -2.88 24.94 -7.57
N THR A 492 -3.77 25.94 -7.67
CA THR A 492 -3.45 27.31 -7.29
C THR A 492 -3.42 27.56 -5.78
N GLU A 493 -4.01 26.64 -4.98
CA GLU A 493 -4.06 26.77 -3.53
C GLU A 493 -3.88 25.42 -2.81
N ASN A 494 -2.90 25.32 -1.93
CA ASN A 494 -2.73 24.20 -1.02
C ASN A 494 -3.80 24.22 0.08
N LYS A 495 -4.70 23.23 0.07
CA LYS A 495 -5.86 23.10 0.98
C LYS A 495 -5.54 22.38 2.29
N ILE A 496 -4.28 22.05 2.56
CA ILE A 496 -3.89 21.17 3.69
C ILE A 496 -4.32 21.69 5.06
N SER A 497 -4.36 23.01 5.24
CA SER A 497 -4.74 23.66 6.50
C SER A 497 -6.18 24.17 6.54
N VAL A 498 -6.95 24.00 5.44
CA VAL A 498 -8.34 24.47 5.35
C VAL A 498 -9.25 23.51 6.11
N GLU A 499 -10.07 24.04 7.04
CA GLU A 499 -10.91 23.25 7.94
C GLU A 499 -11.86 22.28 7.20
N SER A 500 -12.51 22.72 6.13
CA SER A 500 -13.43 21.87 5.35
C SER A 500 -12.74 20.70 4.67
N TYR A 501 -11.40 20.69 4.56
CA TYR A 501 -10.61 19.61 3.96
C TYR A 501 -9.96 18.66 4.98
N GLN A 502 -10.12 18.86 6.29
CA GLN A 502 -9.46 18.04 7.31
C GLN A 502 -9.87 16.56 7.22
N LYS A 503 -11.10 16.26 6.83
CA LYS A 503 -11.57 14.89 6.59
C LYS A 503 -10.88 14.25 5.39
N VAL A 504 -10.69 15.00 4.31
CA VAL A 504 -9.97 14.57 3.10
C VAL A 504 -8.49 14.34 3.44
N LYS A 505 -7.85 15.29 4.13
CA LYS A 505 -6.47 15.17 4.65
C LYS A 505 -6.29 13.88 5.46
N ALA A 506 -7.15 13.63 6.44
CA ALA A 506 -7.09 12.42 7.26
C ALA A 506 -7.18 11.13 6.42
N THR A 507 -8.04 11.11 5.39
CA THR A 507 -8.15 9.99 4.46
C THR A 507 -6.83 9.73 3.72
N PHE A 508 -6.19 10.78 3.22
CA PHE A 508 -4.91 10.66 2.53
C PHE A 508 -3.74 10.31 3.44
N GLN A 509 -3.73 10.82 4.67
CA GLN A 509 -2.75 10.39 5.68
C GLN A 509 -2.85 8.90 5.97
N LEU A 510 -4.07 8.36 5.99
CA LEU A 510 -4.29 6.90 6.09
C LEU A 510 -3.81 6.14 4.85
N LEU A 511 -4.05 6.68 3.64
CA LEU A 511 -3.54 6.09 2.40
C LEU A 511 -2.01 6.07 2.39
N ALA A 512 -1.37 7.18 2.75
CA ALA A 512 0.08 7.29 2.84
C ALA A 512 0.65 6.32 3.88
N ALA A 513 0.07 6.25 5.07
CA ALA A 513 0.47 5.31 6.10
C ALA A 513 0.39 3.85 5.63
N ARG A 514 -0.66 3.49 4.88
CA ARG A 514 -0.79 2.16 4.27
C ARG A 514 0.27 1.88 3.21
N TYR A 515 0.57 2.86 2.39
CA TYR A 515 1.61 2.75 1.36
C TYR A 515 2.99 2.51 1.97
N PHE A 516 3.36 3.27 3.01
CA PHE A 516 4.66 3.17 3.66
C PHE A 516 4.83 1.91 4.50
N ASN A 517 3.75 1.39 5.08
CA ASN A 517 3.77 0.13 5.83
C ASN A 517 3.71 -1.11 4.92
N LYS A 518 3.51 -0.93 3.62
CA LYS A 518 3.65 -1.95 2.58
C LYS A 518 5.06 -1.96 2.00
N SER A 519 6.07 -2.24 2.79
CA SER A 519 7.28 -2.81 2.23
C SER A 519 6.94 -4.24 1.79
N ILE A 520 6.69 -4.40 0.47
CA ILE A 520 6.71 -5.66 -0.24
C ILE A 520 5.65 -6.69 0.19
N VAL A 521 4.44 -6.58 -0.32
CA VAL A 521 3.57 -7.74 -0.57
C VAL A 521 2.83 -7.54 -1.89
N ASN A 522 3.07 -8.45 -2.83
CA ASN A 522 2.22 -8.62 -4.00
C ASN A 522 0.81 -9.02 -3.58
N PRO A 523 -0.23 -8.44 -4.18
CA PRO A 523 -1.54 -9.05 -4.13
C PRO A 523 -1.58 -10.23 -5.13
N THR A 524 -1.26 -11.41 -4.68
CA THR A 524 -1.72 -12.62 -5.35
C THR A 524 -3.20 -12.76 -5.07
N THR A 525 -3.98 -12.62 -6.15
CA THR A 525 -5.26 -13.28 -6.40
C THR A 525 -6.10 -13.64 -5.17
N ASP A 526 -6.85 -12.67 -4.65
CA ASP A 526 -8.25 -12.88 -4.26
C ASP A 526 -8.96 -11.52 -4.12
N THR A 527 -9.52 -11.05 -5.23
CA THR A 527 -10.26 -9.79 -5.26
C THR A 527 -11.75 -10.09 -5.27
N LYS A 528 -12.33 -10.29 -4.10
CA LYS A 528 -13.75 -10.03 -3.93
C LYS A 528 -13.96 -8.53 -3.73
N LYS A 529 -14.73 -7.97 -4.64
CA LYS A 529 -15.21 -6.62 -4.84
C LYS A 529 -15.19 -5.71 -3.59
N ILE A 530 -14.43 -4.61 -3.65
CA ILE A 530 -14.66 -3.45 -2.81
C ILE A 530 -15.21 -2.35 -3.74
N ASP A 531 -16.49 -2.07 -3.59
CA ASP A 531 -17.20 -0.99 -4.26
C ASP A 531 -16.77 0.36 -3.68
N PRO A 532 -16.26 1.34 -4.48
CA PRO A 532 -15.84 2.64 -3.98
C PRO A 532 -17.01 3.60 -3.66
N THR A 533 -18.25 3.22 -3.93
CA THR A 533 -19.44 3.94 -3.50
C THR A 533 -19.93 3.53 -2.12
N ILE A 534 -19.19 2.65 -1.42
CA ILE A 534 -19.53 2.30 -0.05
C ILE A 534 -19.34 3.55 0.83
N LYS A 535 -20.38 4.37 0.93
CA LYS A 535 -20.84 4.81 2.24
C LYS A 535 -20.63 3.63 3.16
N TYR A 536 -19.81 3.79 4.20
CA TYR A 536 -19.69 2.82 5.27
C TYR A 536 -21.10 2.38 5.69
N GLN A 537 -21.64 1.37 5.02
CA GLN A 537 -22.72 0.61 5.59
C GLN A 537 -22.06 -0.15 6.73
N ASN A 538 -22.37 0.26 7.97
CA ASN A 538 -22.17 -0.52 9.15
C ASN A 538 -22.89 -1.86 8.93
N THR A 539 -22.22 -2.78 8.25
CA THR A 539 -22.64 -4.17 8.22
C THR A 539 -22.50 -4.62 9.65
N ASN A 540 -23.61 -4.82 10.32
CA ASN A 540 -23.62 -5.27 11.70
C ASN A 540 -22.94 -6.63 11.71
N LYS A 541 -21.70 -6.70 12.20
CA LYS A 541 -20.87 -7.93 12.21
C LYS A 541 -21.57 -9.11 12.85
N ARG A 542 -22.43 -8.83 13.83
CA ARG A 542 -23.27 -9.85 14.44
C ARG A 542 -24.29 -10.41 13.43
N ALA A 543 -24.88 -9.55 12.61
CA ALA A 543 -25.79 -9.98 11.55
C ALA A 543 -25.07 -10.86 10.53
N GLN A 544 -23.87 -10.45 10.13
CA GLN A 544 -23.05 -11.18 9.17
C GLN A 544 -22.69 -12.57 9.67
N ARG A 545 -22.14 -12.68 10.89
CA ARG A 545 -21.76 -13.95 11.52
C ARG A 545 -22.96 -14.91 11.66
N ILE A 546 -24.09 -14.39 12.17
CA ILE A 546 -25.30 -15.17 12.34
C ILE A 546 -25.89 -15.61 11.00
N SER A 547 -25.89 -14.72 10.01
CA SER A 547 -26.36 -15.07 8.65
C SER A 547 -25.49 -16.14 7.99
N GLU A 548 -24.17 -16.03 8.06
CA GLU A 548 -23.23 -17.03 7.53
C GLU A 548 -23.44 -18.40 8.20
N PHE A 549 -23.61 -18.42 9.53
CA PHE A 549 -23.89 -19.64 10.29
C PHE A 549 -25.22 -20.28 9.84
N ILE A 550 -26.31 -19.50 9.79
CA ILE A 550 -27.63 -20.01 9.41
C ILE A 550 -27.62 -20.45 7.95
N THR A 551 -26.97 -19.71 7.05
CA THR A 551 -26.81 -20.06 5.64
C THR A 551 -26.18 -21.44 5.47
N LYS A 552 -25.12 -21.70 6.21
CA LYS A 552 -24.43 -22.99 6.20
C LYS A 552 -25.30 -24.13 6.75
N GLU A 553 -25.91 -23.92 7.90
CA GLU A 553 -26.74 -24.95 8.57
C GLU A 553 -28.01 -25.30 7.78
N MET A 554 -28.60 -24.29 7.13
CA MET A 554 -29.84 -24.47 6.35
C MET A 554 -29.58 -24.67 4.85
N LYS A 555 -28.33 -24.65 4.39
CA LYS A 555 -27.90 -24.73 2.97
C LYS A 555 -28.69 -23.77 2.08
N LEU A 556 -28.76 -22.50 2.49
CA LEU A 556 -29.50 -21.47 1.75
C LEU A 556 -28.80 -21.13 0.45
N THR A 557 -29.60 -20.75 -0.58
CA THR A 557 -29.08 -20.17 -1.82
C THR A 557 -28.50 -18.79 -1.58
N ASP A 558 -27.65 -18.30 -2.48
CA ASP A 558 -27.01 -16.98 -2.35
C ASP A 558 -28.02 -15.86 -2.21
N GLU A 559 -29.13 -15.89 -2.97
CA GLU A 559 -30.22 -14.90 -2.87
C GLU A 559 -30.88 -14.90 -1.49
N ARG A 560 -31.18 -16.07 -0.93
CA ARG A 560 -31.82 -16.20 0.39
C ARG A 560 -30.86 -15.85 1.52
N SER A 561 -29.58 -16.14 1.33
CA SER A 561 -28.49 -15.78 2.25
C SER A 561 -28.31 -14.29 2.33
N GLN A 562 -28.29 -13.61 1.17
CA GLN A 562 -28.20 -12.16 1.09
C GLN A 562 -29.40 -11.49 1.75
N PHE A 563 -30.62 -11.95 1.46
CA PHE A 563 -31.85 -11.46 2.07
C PHE A 563 -31.88 -11.64 3.59
N LEU A 564 -31.38 -12.78 4.09
CA LEU A 564 -31.22 -13.05 5.52
C LEU A 564 -30.24 -12.07 6.18
N LEU A 565 -29.07 -11.86 5.55
CA LEU A 565 -28.06 -10.91 6.02
C LEU A 565 -28.59 -9.48 6.12
N GLU A 566 -29.29 -9.00 5.09
CA GLU A 566 -29.89 -7.67 5.07
C GLU A 566 -30.96 -7.52 6.17
N THR A 567 -31.79 -8.56 6.36
CA THR A 567 -32.87 -8.53 7.35
C THR A 567 -32.31 -8.57 8.78
N LEU A 568 -31.29 -9.36 9.04
CA LEU A 568 -30.61 -9.39 10.35
C LEU A 568 -29.82 -8.09 10.60
N THR A 569 -29.19 -7.51 9.57
CA THR A 569 -28.52 -6.20 9.67
C THR A 569 -29.52 -5.11 10.06
N GLU A 570 -30.68 -5.05 9.43
CA GLU A 570 -31.75 -4.12 9.79
C GLU A 570 -32.22 -4.34 11.23
N LYS A 571 -32.42 -5.60 11.67
CA LYS A 571 -32.81 -5.97 13.04
C LYS A 571 -31.84 -5.42 14.08
N TYR A 572 -30.55 -5.69 13.92
CA TYR A 572 -29.56 -5.29 14.92
C TYR A 572 -29.27 -3.80 14.89
N THR A 573 -29.26 -3.18 13.70
CA THR A 573 -29.09 -1.72 13.57
C THR A 573 -30.26 -0.97 14.21
N ASN A 574 -31.51 -1.40 14.00
CA ASN A 574 -32.68 -0.80 14.62
C ASN A 574 -32.68 -0.94 16.14
N ASN A 575 -32.25 -2.08 16.68
CA ASN A 575 -32.14 -2.26 18.12
C ASN A 575 -31.09 -1.31 18.72
N ILE A 576 -29.93 -1.19 18.07
CA ILE A 576 -28.86 -0.30 18.52
C ILE A 576 -29.29 1.16 18.45
N SER A 577 -29.83 1.63 17.32
CA SER A 577 -30.22 3.03 17.13
C SER A 577 -31.34 3.50 18.08
N LYS A 578 -32.23 2.59 18.47
CA LYS A 578 -33.37 2.90 19.36
C LYS A 578 -33.02 2.81 20.86
N ILE A 579 -31.92 2.14 21.23
CA ILE A 579 -31.56 1.87 22.63
C ILE A 579 -30.26 2.57 23.03
N LYS A 580 -29.24 2.63 22.15
CA LYS A 580 -27.90 3.16 22.44
C LYS A 580 -27.96 4.68 22.72
N GLY A 581 -27.39 5.09 23.84
CA GLY A 581 -27.33 6.51 24.26
C GLY A 581 -28.65 7.08 24.82
N LYS A 582 -29.67 6.23 25.03
CA LYS A 582 -30.94 6.63 25.66
C LYS A 582 -31.08 5.98 27.03
N ASN A 583 -31.52 6.76 28.00
CA ASN A 583 -31.74 6.28 29.39
C ASN A 583 -33.10 5.58 29.47
N LEU A 584 -33.21 4.40 28.80
CA LEU A 584 -34.45 3.64 28.76
C LEU A 584 -34.53 2.62 29.93
N SER A 585 -35.68 2.51 30.51
CA SER A 585 -36.01 1.45 31.48
C SER A 585 -35.95 0.06 30.81
N GLN A 586 -35.89 -1.00 31.61
CA GLN A 586 -35.91 -2.38 31.13
C GLN A 586 -37.21 -2.70 30.35
N GLU A 587 -38.33 -2.12 30.78
CA GLU A 587 -39.61 -2.31 30.08
C GLU A 587 -39.63 -1.63 28.71
N GLU A 588 -39.14 -0.41 28.59
CA GLU A 588 -39.02 0.30 27.31
C GLU A 588 -38.06 -0.42 26.36
N LYS A 589 -36.94 -0.96 26.85
CA LYS A 589 -36.05 -1.81 26.05
C LYS A 589 -36.76 -3.07 25.56
N ARG A 590 -37.57 -3.74 26.42
CA ARG A 590 -38.38 -4.90 26.02
C ARG A 590 -39.39 -4.55 24.93
N LYS A 591 -40.07 -3.38 24.99
CA LYS A 591 -40.99 -2.90 23.95
C LYS A 591 -40.27 -2.71 22.61
N VAL A 592 -39.09 -2.10 22.61
CA VAL A 592 -38.24 -1.93 21.40
C VAL A 592 -37.84 -3.27 20.78
N TYR A 593 -37.37 -4.21 21.61
CA TYR A 593 -36.97 -5.55 21.12
C TYR A 593 -38.18 -6.32 20.55
N LYS A 594 -39.36 -6.26 21.20
CA LYS A 594 -40.58 -6.92 20.74
C LYS A 594 -41.03 -6.36 19.38
N ALA A 595 -41.04 -5.04 19.21
CA ALA A 595 -41.43 -4.38 17.95
C ALA A 595 -40.46 -4.74 16.83
N THR A 596 -39.13 -4.70 17.08
CA THR A 596 -38.12 -5.06 16.07
C THR A 596 -38.21 -6.54 15.70
N PHE A 597 -38.47 -7.42 16.67
CA PHE A 597 -38.67 -8.85 16.40
C PHE A 597 -39.89 -9.11 15.49
N LEU A 598 -41.01 -8.46 15.75
CA LEU A 598 -42.23 -8.61 14.92
C LEU A 598 -41.98 -8.12 13.49
N LYS A 599 -41.31 -6.98 13.30
CA LYS A 599 -40.93 -6.48 11.99
C LYS A 599 -40.01 -7.46 11.25
N THR A 600 -38.97 -7.97 11.92
CA THR A 600 -38.04 -8.99 11.37
C THR A 600 -38.76 -10.27 10.97
N LYS A 601 -39.64 -10.79 11.85
CA LYS A 601 -40.45 -11.97 11.57
C LYS A 601 -41.28 -11.80 10.30
N ASN A 602 -42.03 -10.71 10.20
CA ASN A 602 -42.85 -10.43 9.03
C ASN A 602 -42.00 -10.35 7.74
N LYS A 603 -40.86 -9.70 7.80
CA LYS A 603 -39.94 -9.59 6.65
C LYS A 603 -39.38 -10.96 6.27
N LEU A 604 -38.93 -11.76 7.23
CA LEU A 604 -38.42 -13.11 6.93
C LEU A 604 -39.48 -14.02 6.34
N LEU A 605 -40.73 -13.95 6.81
CA LEU A 605 -41.83 -14.76 6.29
C LEU A 605 -42.23 -14.46 4.84
N THR A 606 -41.69 -13.39 4.21
CA THR A 606 -41.87 -13.13 2.77
C THR A 606 -41.00 -14.05 1.88
N LYS A 607 -39.92 -14.61 2.41
CA LYS A 607 -38.95 -15.46 1.66
C LYS A 607 -38.69 -16.82 2.33
N PHE A 608 -39.16 -17.02 3.56
CA PHE A 608 -39.03 -18.24 4.34
C PHE A 608 -40.38 -18.73 4.84
N SER A 609 -40.59 -20.04 4.84
CA SER A 609 -41.76 -20.67 5.43
C SER A 609 -41.80 -20.49 6.97
N LYS A 610 -42.97 -20.77 7.58
CA LYS A 610 -43.10 -20.72 9.08
C LYS A 610 -42.12 -21.70 9.76
N SER A 611 -41.89 -22.88 9.17
CA SER A 611 -40.95 -23.88 9.69
C SER A 611 -39.50 -23.41 9.57
N GLU A 612 -39.09 -22.86 8.44
CA GLU A 612 -37.76 -22.30 8.23
C GLU A 612 -37.52 -21.08 9.13
N PHE A 613 -38.51 -20.21 9.31
CA PHE A 613 -38.41 -19.13 10.29
C PHE A 613 -38.20 -19.64 11.72
N ALA A 614 -38.90 -20.69 12.11
CA ALA A 614 -38.70 -21.31 13.43
C ALA A 614 -37.26 -21.87 13.56
N GLN A 615 -36.74 -22.47 12.50
CA GLN A 615 -35.36 -22.98 12.43
C GLN A 615 -34.33 -21.83 12.47
N ILE A 616 -34.52 -20.74 11.68
CA ILE A 616 -33.68 -19.53 11.72
C ILE A 616 -33.65 -18.97 13.16
N ASN A 617 -34.81 -18.84 13.81
CA ASN A 617 -34.91 -18.28 15.16
C ASN A 617 -34.27 -19.20 16.21
N LYS A 618 -34.31 -20.53 16.02
CA LYS A 618 -33.60 -21.52 16.85
C LYS A 618 -32.10 -21.41 16.69
N LEU A 619 -31.61 -21.36 15.44
CA LEU A 619 -30.18 -21.22 15.15
C LEU A 619 -29.62 -19.87 15.62
N GLU A 620 -30.38 -18.77 15.47
CA GLU A 620 -29.99 -17.46 16.00
C GLU A 620 -29.90 -17.44 17.53
N LYS A 621 -30.71 -18.24 18.24
CA LYS A 621 -30.64 -18.43 19.69
C LYS A 621 -29.46 -19.32 20.10
N ASN A 622 -29.22 -20.37 19.34
CA ASN A 622 -28.13 -21.33 19.63
C ASN A 622 -26.74 -20.69 19.41
N GLU A 623 -26.63 -19.75 18.50
CA GLU A 623 -25.37 -18.99 18.32
C GLU A 623 -24.99 -18.14 19.56
N LYS A 624 -25.96 -17.83 20.43
CA LYS A 624 -25.68 -17.18 21.72
C LYS A 624 -24.97 -18.08 22.76
N SER A 625 -24.75 -19.33 22.47
CA SER A 625 -24.24 -20.31 23.45
C SER A 625 -22.73 -20.61 23.36
N SER A 626 -21.95 -19.94 22.49
CA SER A 626 -20.49 -20.04 22.54
C SER A 626 -19.95 -19.05 23.57
N ASN A 627 -19.64 -19.54 24.75
CA ASN A 627 -19.16 -18.72 25.87
C ASN A 627 -17.66 -18.42 25.81
N LEU A 628 -16.92 -18.86 24.80
CA LEU A 628 -15.51 -18.54 24.61
C LEU A 628 -15.35 -17.28 23.77
N LEU A 629 -15.08 -16.15 24.45
CA LEU A 629 -14.78 -14.89 23.78
C LEU A 629 -13.31 -14.89 23.33
N ILE A 630 -13.08 -14.76 22.02
CA ILE A 630 -11.75 -14.74 21.44
C ILE A 630 -11.46 -13.34 20.86
N GLY A 631 -10.30 -12.79 21.20
CA GLY A 631 -9.83 -11.50 20.75
C GLY A 631 -8.35 -11.48 20.39
N ALA A 632 -7.86 -10.31 20.06
CA ALA A 632 -6.45 -10.11 19.78
C ALA A 632 -5.97 -8.73 20.26
N THR A 633 -4.66 -8.63 20.39
CA THR A 633 -3.98 -7.39 20.77
C THR A 633 -3.67 -6.57 19.51
N LEU A 634 -3.88 -5.25 19.60
CA LEU A 634 -3.36 -4.27 18.65
C LEU A 634 -2.43 -3.29 19.36
N ASN A 635 -1.30 -3.00 18.75
CA ASN A 635 -0.45 -1.89 19.15
C ASN A 635 -1.00 -0.58 18.57
N TYR A 636 -0.73 0.56 19.22
CA TYR A 636 -1.20 1.87 18.73
C TYR A 636 -0.77 2.16 17.29
N LYS A 637 0.43 1.75 16.91
CA LYS A 637 0.97 1.87 15.56
C LYS A 637 0.29 0.96 14.52
N GLU A 638 -0.49 0.01 14.95
CA GLU A 638 -1.18 -0.97 14.09
C GLU A 638 -2.62 -0.53 13.77
N LEU A 639 -3.12 0.48 14.45
CA LEU A 639 -4.34 1.17 14.04
C LEU A 639 -4.14 1.75 12.65
N ASN A 640 -5.16 1.61 11.79
CA ASN A 640 -5.15 2.00 10.38
C ASN A 640 -4.20 1.18 9.47
N THR A 641 -3.75 0.00 9.92
CA THR A 641 -2.91 -0.92 9.15
C THR A 641 -3.68 -2.16 8.69
N ILE A 642 -2.99 -3.05 7.97
CA ILE A 642 -3.53 -4.38 7.62
C ILE A 642 -3.93 -5.18 8.87
N LYS A 643 -3.19 -5.03 9.99
CA LYS A 643 -3.52 -5.71 11.24
C LYS A 643 -4.86 -5.28 11.81
N GLU A 644 -5.20 -3.98 11.73
CA GLU A 644 -6.54 -3.53 12.11
C GLU A 644 -7.62 -4.21 11.25
N LYS A 645 -7.42 -4.28 9.94
CA LYS A 645 -8.39 -4.92 9.03
C LYS A 645 -8.56 -6.40 9.35
N LEU A 646 -7.46 -7.11 9.57
CA LEU A 646 -7.48 -8.52 9.95
C LEU A 646 -8.13 -8.70 11.31
N PHE A 647 -7.82 -7.82 12.26
CA PHE A 647 -8.48 -7.79 13.55
C PHE A 647 -9.99 -7.58 13.41
N LEU A 648 -10.40 -6.55 12.70
CA LEU A 648 -11.80 -6.21 12.48
C LEU A 648 -12.55 -7.26 11.66
N LYS A 649 -11.89 -8.10 10.89
CA LYS A 649 -12.48 -9.20 10.15
C LYS A 649 -12.97 -10.32 11.08
N ASP A 650 -12.18 -10.67 12.09
CA ASP A 650 -12.37 -11.89 12.87
C ASP A 650 -12.72 -11.62 14.34
N PHE A 651 -12.34 -10.46 14.92
CA PHE A 651 -12.43 -10.23 16.36
C PHE A 651 -13.30 -9.03 16.73
N ASN A 652 -13.96 -9.15 17.88
CA ASN A 652 -14.73 -8.10 18.54
C ASN A 652 -14.26 -7.83 19.97
N TYR A 653 -13.18 -8.49 20.43
CA TYR A 653 -12.54 -8.30 21.72
C TYR A 653 -11.10 -7.83 21.52
N LEU A 654 -10.78 -6.65 22.07
CA LEU A 654 -9.53 -5.92 21.84
C LEU A 654 -8.73 -5.76 23.14
N THR A 655 -7.43 -6.02 23.08
CA THR A 655 -6.46 -5.54 24.08
C THR A 655 -5.55 -4.48 23.45
N PRO A 656 -5.59 -3.20 23.89
CA PRO A 656 -4.69 -2.15 23.45
C PRO A 656 -3.27 -2.33 24.00
N ALA A 657 -2.52 -3.27 23.49
CA ALA A 657 -1.14 -3.62 23.86
C ALA A 657 -0.57 -2.89 25.12
N ASN A 658 0.31 -1.91 24.89
CA ASN A 658 0.98 -1.16 25.95
C ASN A 658 0.33 0.21 26.26
N ALA A 659 -0.77 0.58 25.56
CA ALA A 659 -1.34 1.92 25.67
C ALA A 659 -1.90 2.27 27.05
N ALA A 660 -2.30 1.26 27.82
CA ALA A 660 -2.85 1.41 29.18
C ALA A 660 -1.79 1.41 30.31
N LYS A 661 -0.51 1.17 29.98
CA LYS A 661 0.55 1.03 30.99
C LYS A 661 0.96 2.37 31.59
N GLN A 662 1.31 2.36 32.88
CA GLN A 662 1.77 3.56 33.62
C GLN A 662 2.92 4.26 32.85
N SER A 663 3.88 3.50 32.32
CA SER A 663 4.99 4.07 31.54
C SER A 663 4.59 4.83 30.28
N ARG A 664 3.36 4.68 29.82
CA ARG A 664 2.81 5.38 28.63
C ARG A 664 1.90 6.52 29.04
N VAL A 665 0.98 6.25 29.96
CA VAL A 665 -0.06 7.20 30.38
C VAL A 665 0.47 8.26 31.34
N HIS A 666 1.30 7.85 32.30
CA HIS A 666 1.78 8.73 33.38
C HIS A 666 3.26 8.45 33.67
N PRO A 667 4.19 8.80 32.74
CA PRO A 667 5.60 8.39 32.82
C PRO A 667 6.36 9.06 33.98
N ASN A 668 5.91 10.21 34.46
CA ASN A 668 6.40 10.88 35.66
C ASN A 668 5.26 11.74 36.28
N PRO A 669 5.37 12.22 37.55
CA PRO A 669 4.29 12.91 38.27
C PRO A 669 3.67 14.12 37.56
N SER A 670 4.41 14.78 36.67
CA SER A 670 3.95 15.99 35.97
C SER A 670 3.40 15.74 34.56
N VAL A 671 3.39 14.49 34.06
CA VAL A 671 3.06 14.17 32.65
C VAL A 671 1.92 13.17 32.55
N TRP A 672 0.88 13.56 31.83
CA TRP A 672 -0.25 12.71 31.47
C TRP A 672 -0.41 12.59 29.96
N ASN A 673 -0.32 11.38 29.40
CA ASN A 673 -0.43 11.06 27.97
C ASN A 673 -1.61 10.12 27.72
N TRP A 674 -2.79 10.67 27.61
CA TRP A 674 -4.02 9.90 27.41
C TRP A 674 -4.29 9.56 25.95
N GLU A 675 -3.63 10.24 24.99
CA GLU A 675 -3.93 10.18 23.55
C GLU A 675 -4.08 8.74 23.02
N GLN A 676 -3.07 7.89 23.26
CA GLN A 676 -3.07 6.54 22.70
C GLN A 676 -4.24 5.68 23.22
N ILE A 677 -4.51 5.74 24.50
CA ILE A 677 -5.59 4.95 25.07
C ILE A 677 -6.97 5.54 24.74
N ASP A 678 -7.10 6.86 24.66
CA ASP A 678 -8.33 7.54 24.24
C ASP A 678 -8.67 7.22 22.79
N ASP A 679 -7.69 7.13 21.88
CA ASP A 679 -7.90 6.72 20.51
C ASP A 679 -8.34 5.25 20.41
N PHE A 680 -7.81 4.36 21.25
CA PHE A 680 -8.33 3.00 21.34
C PHE A 680 -9.77 2.94 21.87
N VAL A 681 -10.15 3.80 22.78
CA VAL A 681 -11.54 3.93 23.26
C VAL A 681 -12.46 4.44 22.14
N LYS A 682 -12.04 5.46 21.38
CA LYS A 682 -12.77 5.94 20.19
C LYS A 682 -12.91 4.82 19.14
N PHE A 683 -11.81 4.11 18.88
CA PHE A 683 -11.78 2.98 17.97
C PHE A 683 -12.75 1.87 18.40
N SER A 684 -12.73 1.50 19.70
CA SER A 684 -13.62 0.48 20.21
C SER A 684 -15.11 0.89 20.16
N LYS A 685 -15.43 2.15 20.43
CA LYS A 685 -16.79 2.69 20.28
C LYS A 685 -17.25 2.65 18.83
N LYS A 686 -16.38 3.03 17.91
CA LYS A 686 -16.68 3.05 16.47
C LYS A 686 -16.99 1.65 15.93
N HIS A 687 -16.32 0.64 16.44
CA HIS A 687 -16.38 -0.73 15.92
C HIS A 687 -17.13 -1.70 16.84
N ASP A 688 -17.77 -1.21 17.91
CA ASP A 688 -18.55 -1.97 18.89
C ASP A 688 -17.73 -3.12 19.51
N LEU A 689 -16.50 -2.81 19.95
CA LEU A 689 -15.56 -3.78 20.51
C LEU A 689 -15.65 -3.82 22.04
N GLU A 690 -15.45 -5.00 22.61
CA GLU A 690 -15.17 -5.15 24.03
C GLU A 690 -13.66 -4.97 24.27
N VAL A 691 -13.28 -4.24 25.30
CA VAL A 691 -11.89 -3.86 25.57
C VAL A 691 -11.42 -4.36 26.93
N ARG A 692 -10.19 -4.88 26.95
CA ARG A 692 -9.42 -5.17 28.14
C ARG A 692 -8.29 -4.17 28.29
N LEU A 693 -8.21 -3.46 29.38
CA LEU A 693 -7.10 -2.59 29.74
C LEU A 693 -5.97 -3.43 30.35
N HIS A 694 -4.85 -3.54 29.62
CA HIS A 694 -3.76 -4.45 30.01
C HIS A 694 -2.71 -3.77 30.88
N GLY A 695 -2.49 -4.32 32.07
CA GLY A 695 -1.35 -4.12 32.94
C GLY A 695 -1.03 -2.70 33.41
N PRO A 696 -1.98 -1.90 33.95
CA PRO A 696 -1.67 -0.58 34.49
C PRO A 696 -0.49 -0.59 35.49
N ILE A 697 -0.48 -1.49 36.46
CA ILE A 697 0.61 -1.66 37.44
C ILE A 697 1.40 -2.92 37.09
N SER A 698 2.60 -2.77 36.56
CA SER A 698 3.39 -3.88 36.02
C SER A 698 4.91 -3.59 36.10
N PRO A 699 5.77 -4.60 35.82
CA PRO A 699 7.21 -4.39 35.63
C PRO A 699 7.57 -3.46 34.49
N GLN A 700 6.65 -3.20 33.56
CA GLN A 700 6.82 -2.20 32.51
C GLN A 700 6.49 -0.79 33.02
N ALA A 701 6.97 -0.46 34.20
CA ALA A 701 6.92 0.86 34.79
C ALA A 701 7.80 1.86 34.02
N SER A 702 7.56 3.15 34.23
CA SER A 702 8.32 4.24 33.61
C SER A 702 9.80 4.25 34.05
N LYS A 703 10.63 4.90 33.23
CA LYS A 703 12.03 5.15 33.58
C LYS A 703 12.16 5.91 34.90
N TRP A 704 11.23 6.85 35.18
CA TRP A 704 11.18 7.59 36.44
C TRP A 704 11.00 6.65 37.63
N ALA A 705 10.04 5.70 37.56
CA ALA A 705 9.76 4.75 38.62
C ALA A 705 10.91 3.75 38.87
N LYS A 706 11.72 3.49 37.84
CA LYS A 706 12.86 2.52 37.89
C LYS A 706 14.19 3.12 38.28
N GLN A 707 14.22 4.37 38.74
CA GLN A 707 15.47 4.96 39.27
C GLN A 707 15.76 4.40 40.67
N ASP A 708 17.00 3.96 40.88
CA ASP A 708 17.43 3.33 42.14
C ASP A 708 17.24 4.25 43.37
N TYR A 709 17.33 5.55 43.14
CA TYR A 709 17.18 6.56 44.21
C TYR A 709 15.71 6.92 44.58
N ARG A 710 14.72 6.36 43.86
CA ARG A 710 13.32 6.61 44.19
C ARG A 710 12.97 6.01 45.57
N THR A 711 12.32 6.82 46.38
CA THR A 711 11.83 6.38 47.71
C THR A 711 10.56 5.53 47.59
N ALA A 712 10.23 4.80 48.65
CA ALA A 712 8.99 4.04 48.74
C ALA A 712 7.75 4.95 48.65
N ASP A 713 7.81 6.15 49.28
CA ASP A 713 6.69 7.09 49.29
C ASP A 713 6.48 7.74 47.93
N GLU A 714 7.56 8.19 47.22
CA GLU A 714 7.44 8.67 45.84
C GLU A 714 6.77 7.67 44.92
N LEU A 715 7.15 6.38 45.00
CA LEU A 715 6.56 5.31 44.21
C LEU A 715 5.10 5.02 44.60
N LYS A 716 4.78 5.09 45.87
CA LYS A 716 3.43 4.92 46.41
C LYS A 716 2.49 6.03 45.94
N ASP A 717 2.93 7.31 46.05
CA ASP A 717 2.15 8.45 45.62
C ASP A 717 1.89 8.42 44.12
N MET A 718 2.91 8.17 43.30
CA MET A 718 2.78 7.98 41.86
C MET A 718 1.78 6.87 41.50
N MET A 719 1.86 5.73 42.18
CA MET A 719 0.97 4.60 41.93
C MET A 719 -0.48 4.93 42.30
N ILE A 720 -0.69 5.62 43.46
CA ILE A 720 -2.02 6.04 43.94
C ILE A 720 -2.62 7.05 42.94
N GLU A 721 -1.86 8.07 42.59
CA GLU A 721 -2.27 9.10 41.64
C GLU A 721 -2.69 8.47 40.29
N PHE A 722 -1.80 7.68 39.70
CA PHE A 722 -2.04 7.03 38.41
C PHE A 722 -3.26 6.08 38.48
N THR A 723 -3.30 5.15 39.48
CA THR A 723 -4.37 4.14 39.56
C THR A 723 -5.72 4.80 39.79
N THR A 724 -5.77 5.86 40.63
CA THR A 724 -7.01 6.60 40.89
C THR A 724 -7.53 7.32 39.67
N ALA A 725 -6.68 8.06 38.97
CA ALA A 725 -7.06 8.77 37.73
C ALA A 725 -7.50 7.80 36.64
N PHE A 726 -6.76 6.69 36.47
CA PHE A 726 -7.04 5.65 35.47
C PHE A 726 -8.39 4.96 35.75
N ALA A 727 -8.63 4.51 36.97
CA ALA A 727 -9.87 3.86 37.35
C ALA A 727 -11.10 4.79 37.20
N LYS A 728 -11.01 6.05 37.65
CA LYS A 728 -12.09 7.04 37.49
C LYS A 728 -12.39 7.33 36.03
N LYS A 729 -11.36 7.52 35.20
CA LYS A 729 -11.52 7.88 33.76
C LYS A 729 -12.28 6.81 33.00
N PHE A 730 -11.99 5.54 33.22
CA PHE A 730 -12.54 4.46 32.40
C PHE A 730 -13.76 3.77 33.04
N ASN A 731 -14.14 4.06 34.27
CA ASN A 731 -15.27 3.40 34.97
C ASN A 731 -16.58 3.43 34.18
N ASN A 732 -16.88 4.54 33.50
CA ASN A 732 -18.13 4.73 32.79
C ASN A 732 -18.01 4.50 31.28
N GLU A 733 -16.86 3.99 30.79
CA GLU A 733 -16.67 3.66 29.38
C GLU A 733 -17.32 2.32 29.03
N PRO A 734 -18.41 2.30 28.25
CA PRO A 734 -19.22 1.09 28.05
C PRO A 734 -18.48 -0.03 27.30
N THR A 735 -17.46 0.31 26.52
CA THR A 735 -16.64 -0.67 25.81
C THR A 735 -15.61 -1.37 26.70
N ILE A 736 -15.21 -0.77 27.83
CA ILE A 736 -14.24 -1.34 28.73
C ILE A 736 -14.91 -2.39 29.62
N LYS A 737 -14.46 -3.64 29.54
CA LYS A 737 -15.02 -4.78 30.30
C LYS A 737 -14.09 -5.24 31.41
N TRP A 738 -12.78 -5.30 31.11
CA TRP A 738 -11.77 -5.82 32.04
C TRP A 738 -10.61 -4.85 32.22
N MET A 739 -10.02 -4.87 33.39
CA MET A 739 -8.78 -4.17 33.72
C MET A 739 -7.85 -5.10 34.48
N ASP A 740 -6.64 -5.33 33.94
CA ASP A 740 -5.57 -6.03 34.67
C ASP A 740 -4.96 -5.07 35.68
N VAL A 741 -5.50 -5.10 36.92
CA VAL A 741 -5.10 -4.17 37.99
C VAL A 741 -3.60 -4.27 38.26
N VAL A 742 -3.10 -5.50 38.35
CA VAL A 742 -1.68 -5.81 38.46
C VAL A 742 -1.25 -6.88 37.48
N ASN A 743 0.02 -6.83 37.07
CA ASN A 743 0.59 -7.75 36.12
C ASN A 743 2.00 -8.20 36.56
N GLU A 744 2.33 -9.50 36.39
CA GLU A 744 3.68 -10.07 36.63
C GLU A 744 4.27 -9.75 38.01
N THR A 745 3.64 -10.20 39.05
CA THR A 745 3.98 -9.83 40.43
C THR A 745 4.86 -10.86 41.16
N ILE A 746 4.94 -12.10 40.66
CA ILE A 746 5.63 -13.25 41.27
C ILE A 746 6.56 -13.90 40.25
N LEU A 747 7.72 -14.35 40.67
CA LEU A 747 8.64 -15.13 39.83
C LEU A 747 8.22 -16.60 39.78
N PRO A 748 8.64 -17.38 38.76
CA PRO A 748 8.28 -18.81 38.64
C PRO A 748 8.67 -19.65 39.85
N ASN A 749 9.64 -19.21 40.65
CA ASN A 749 10.09 -19.86 41.91
C ASN A 749 9.26 -19.45 43.15
N GLY A 750 8.16 -18.71 42.97
CA GLY A 750 7.28 -18.27 44.05
C GLY A 750 7.77 -17.04 44.85
N LYS A 751 8.91 -16.42 44.51
CA LYS A 751 9.33 -15.17 45.17
C LYS A 751 8.61 -13.97 44.56
N TRP A 752 8.39 -12.90 45.36
CA TRP A 752 7.88 -11.64 44.82
C TRP A 752 8.85 -11.06 43.82
N PHE A 753 8.30 -10.57 42.68
CA PHE A 753 9.11 -9.90 41.68
C PHE A 753 9.37 -8.46 42.13
N GLY A 754 10.64 -8.12 42.36
CA GLY A 754 11.03 -6.86 42.98
C GLY A 754 12.03 -6.04 42.12
N PRO A 755 12.50 -4.94 42.72
CA PRO A 755 13.53 -4.08 42.08
C PRO A 755 14.86 -4.82 41.96
N LYS A 756 15.69 -4.32 41.04
CA LYS A 756 17.06 -4.74 40.80
C LYS A 756 17.96 -3.52 40.77
N GLU A 757 19.19 -3.62 41.17
CA GLU A 757 20.17 -2.53 41.07
C GLU A 757 20.60 -2.25 39.66
N GLY A 758 20.81 -0.97 39.33
CA GLY A 758 21.29 -0.45 38.03
C GLY A 758 20.21 -0.01 37.08
N THR A 759 20.62 0.48 35.90
CA THR A 759 19.74 1.06 34.89
C THR A 759 19.26 0.05 33.85
N ASN A 760 18.04 0.25 33.31
CA ASN A 760 17.44 -0.52 32.19
C ASN A 760 17.21 -2.02 32.42
N LYS A 761 17.00 -2.44 33.66
CA LYS A 761 16.73 -3.84 34.00
C LYS A 761 15.24 -4.17 33.94
N TRP A 762 14.92 -5.46 33.66
CA TRP A 762 13.59 -6.01 33.82
C TRP A 762 13.34 -6.27 35.29
N GLU A 763 12.55 -5.37 35.91
CA GLU A 763 12.29 -5.33 37.36
C GLU A 763 10.88 -4.85 37.64
N ASN A 764 10.39 -5.11 38.85
CA ASN A 764 9.15 -4.52 39.35
C ASN A 764 9.48 -3.50 40.46
N PRO A 765 9.54 -2.20 40.19
CA PRO A 765 9.94 -1.17 41.16
C PRO A 765 8.91 -1.01 42.29
N TRP A 766 7.65 -1.37 42.06
CA TRP A 766 6.56 -1.16 42.99
C TRP A 766 6.70 -1.96 44.30
N LEU A 767 7.43 -3.08 44.31
CA LEU A 767 7.69 -3.84 45.49
C LEU A 767 8.50 -3.07 46.54
N LYS A 768 9.22 -2.00 46.15
CA LYS A 768 9.94 -1.11 47.07
C LYS A 768 9.01 -0.38 48.07
N ILE A 769 7.72 -0.26 47.72
CA ILE A 769 6.69 0.30 48.63
C ILE A 769 6.56 -0.54 49.91
N GLY A 770 7.01 -1.81 49.88
CA GLY A 770 7.07 -2.68 51.01
C GLY A 770 6.02 -3.80 51.04
N LEU A 771 6.05 -4.56 52.15
CA LEU A 771 5.13 -5.63 52.42
C LEU A 771 4.28 -5.28 53.66
N ASP A 772 3.08 -5.80 53.75
CA ASP A 772 2.29 -5.73 54.97
C ASP A 772 2.78 -6.73 56.01
N LYS A 773 2.20 -6.72 57.21
CA LYS A 773 2.55 -7.60 58.34
C LYS A 773 2.40 -9.11 58.06
N ASN A 774 1.67 -9.49 56.98
CA ASN A 774 1.46 -10.86 56.54
C ASN A 774 2.33 -11.22 55.31
N GLY A 775 3.27 -10.34 54.91
CA GLY A 775 4.21 -10.56 53.81
C GLY A 775 3.64 -10.38 52.41
N TYR A 776 2.49 -9.69 52.27
CA TYR A 776 1.91 -9.36 50.99
C TYR A 776 2.29 -7.94 50.52
N PRO A 777 2.59 -7.72 49.20
CA PRO A 777 3.00 -6.42 48.72
C PRO A 777 1.94 -5.34 48.87
N LEU A 778 2.29 -4.25 49.54
CA LEU A 778 1.42 -3.11 49.78
C LEU A 778 0.90 -2.49 48.47
N TYR A 779 1.72 -2.47 47.39
CA TYR A 779 1.29 -1.93 46.12
C TYR A 779 0.14 -2.73 45.47
N ILE A 780 0.10 -4.07 45.65
CA ILE A 780 -0.97 -4.93 45.14
C ILE A 780 -2.28 -4.61 45.90
N LEU A 781 -2.20 -4.59 47.23
CA LEU A 781 -3.35 -4.30 48.08
C LEU A 781 -3.93 -2.93 47.79
N LYS A 782 -3.08 -1.90 47.68
CA LYS A 782 -3.51 -0.51 47.45
C LYS A 782 -4.07 -0.34 46.01
N ALA A 783 -3.51 -1.01 45.00
CA ALA A 783 -4.03 -0.97 43.66
C ALA A 783 -5.45 -1.57 43.57
N PHE A 784 -5.69 -2.72 44.18
CA PHE A 784 -7.02 -3.33 44.25
C PHE A 784 -8.01 -2.56 45.14
N GLU A 785 -7.57 -1.93 46.25
CA GLU A 785 -8.38 -1.02 47.04
C GLU A 785 -8.91 0.13 46.18
N ILE A 786 -8.02 0.82 45.47
CA ILE A 786 -8.37 1.97 44.62
C ILE A 786 -9.27 1.53 43.45
N ALA A 787 -8.94 0.42 42.80
CA ALA A 787 -9.73 -0.09 41.68
C ALA A 787 -11.12 -0.52 42.15
N THR A 788 -11.25 -1.16 43.31
CA THR A 788 -12.54 -1.52 43.96
C THR A 788 -13.41 -0.30 44.18
N LYS A 789 -12.82 0.80 44.67
CA LYS A 789 -13.53 2.05 44.97
C LYS A 789 -13.95 2.82 43.71
N HIS A 790 -13.14 2.84 42.66
CA HIS A 790 -13.29 3.77 41.52
C HIS A 790 -13.60 3.11 40.19
N ALA A 791 -13.42 1.79 40.02
CA ALA A 791 -13.72 1.05 38.80
C ALA A 791 -14.86 0.05 39.04
N THR A 792 -16.00 0.55 39.49
CA THR A 792 -17.17 -0.28 39.92
C THR A 792 -17.85 -1.00 38.74
N ASN A 793 -17.77 -0.46 37.55
CA ASN A 793 -18.38 -1.00 36.33
C ASN A 793 -17.43 -1.88 35.48
N ILE A 794 -16.18 -2.04 35.91
CA ILE A 794 -15.14 -2.80 35.23
C ILE A 794 -14.80 -4.04 36.02
N LYS A 795 -14.59 -5.19 35.37
CA LYS A 795 -14.11 -6.43 36.01
C LYS A 795 -12.60 -6.32 36.28
N LEU A 796 -12.22 -6.57 37.53
CA LEU A 796 -10.85 -6.44 38.03
C LEU A 796 -10.12 -7.77 37.96
N VAL A 797 -9.03 -7.82 37.19
CA VAL A 797 -8.29 -9.04 36.91
C VAL A 797 -6.88 -8.98 37.48
N TYR A 798 -6.46 -10.12 38.09
CA TYR A 798 -5.08 -10.36 38.50
C TYR A 798 -4.39 -11.12 37.37
N ASN A 799 -3.51 -10.46 36.59
CA ASN A 799 -2.85 -11.05 35.42
C ASN A 799 -1.43 -11.51 35.70
N HIS A 800 -1.03 -12.65 35.14
CA HIS A 800 0.30 -13.20 35.38
C HIS A 800 0.88 -13.93 34.14
N ASN A 801 2.23 -13.95 34.02
CA ASN A 801 2.99 -14.68 33.02
C ASN A 801 3.44 -16.09 33.49
N ALA A 802 4.39 -16.70 32.79
CA ALA A 802 4.98 -18.02 33.00
C ALA A 802 4.08 -19.21 32.61
N GLY A 803 4.50 -20.43 32.94
CA GLY A 803 3.76 -21.67 32.63
C GLY A 803 2.86 -22.09 33.82
N MET A 804 2.57 -23.38 33.93
CA MET A 804 1.66 -23.92 34.97
C MET A 804 2.39 -24.36 36.25
N GLN A 805 3.43 -23.62 36.73
CA GLN A 805 4.20 -23.92 37.93
C GLN A 805 3.34 -23.78 39.19
N ASN A 806 3.05 -24.89 39.90
CA ASN A 806 2.17 -24.92 41.05
C ASN A 806 2.58 -23.93 42.15
N ILE A 807 3.88 -23.86 42.49
CA ILE A 807 4.37 -22.95 43.55
C ILE A 807 4.01 -21.48 43.29
N MET A 808 4.04 -21.06 42.03
CA MET A 808 3.67 -19.70 41.61
C MET A 808 2.15 -19.52 41.69
N TRP A 809 1.39 -20.44 41.08
CA TRP A 809 -0.06 -20.32 41.03
C TRP A 809 -0.72 -20.46 42.41
N ASP A 810 -0.18 -21.28 43.26
CA ASP A 810 -0.67 -21.38 44.66
C ASP A 810 -0.45 -20.09 45.44
N LYS A 811 0.67 -19.40 45.17
CA LYS A 811 0.90 -18.08 45.77
C LYS A 811 -0.05 -17.02 45.18
N ILE A 812 -0.36 -17.06 43.90
CA ILE A 812 -1.34 -16.17 43.24
C ILE A 812 -2.73 -16.42 43.86
N LYS A 813 -3.16 -17.71 43.98
CA LYS A 813 -4.43 -18.10 44.59
C LYS A 813 -4.56 -17.55 46.03
N LYS A 814 -3.52 -17.74 46.85
CA LYS A 814 -3.46 -17.21 48.20
C LYS A 814 -3.52 -15.69 48.24
N THR A 815 -2.84 -15.02 47.32
CA THR A 815 -2.84 -13.55 47.22
C THR A 815 -4.23 -13.01 46.84
N ILE A 816 -4.91 -13.64 45.88
CA ILE A 816 -6.29 -13.27 45.50
C ILE A 816 -7.25 -13.42 46.68
N LEU A 817 -7.19 -14.54 47.40
CA LEU A 817 -8.02 -14.74 48.58
C LEU A 817 -7.70 -13.72 49.65
N TYR A 818 -6.43 -13.37 49.85
CA TYR A 818 -6.02 -12.34 50.79
C TYR A 818 -6.52 -10.93 50.41
N ILE A 819 -6.47 -10.55 49.15
CA ILE A 819 -7.04 -9.29 48.67
C ILE A 819 -8.54 -9.23 48.98
N ARG A 820 -9.27 -10.34 48.70
CA ARG A 820 -10.71 -10.44 48.97
C ARG A 820 -11.04 -10.42 50.46
N SER A 821 -10.19 -10.99 51.34
CA SER A 821 -10.36 -10.95 52.81
C SER A 821 -10.25 -9.52 53.35
N LYS A 822 -9.66 -8.59 52.61
CA LYS A 822 -9.62 -7.14 52.93
C LYS A 822 -10.86 -6.37 52.41
N GLY A 823 -11.82 -7.05 51.81
CA GLY A 823 -13.00 -6.43 51.19
C GLY A 823 -12.77 -5.85 49.78
N TYR A 824 -11.62 -6.12 49.16
CA TYR A 824 -11.32 -5.63 47.82
C TYR A 824 -11.73 -6.63 46.75
N ARG A 825 -12.24 -6.14 45.62
CA ARG A 825 -12.72 -6.98 44.54
C ARG A 825 -11.56 -7.56 43.72
N VAL A 826 -11.68 -8.85 43.39
CA VAL A 826 -10.96 -9.51 42.30
C VAL A 826 -12.01 -10.31 41.55
N ASP A 827 -12.25 -9.99 40.28
CA ASP A 827 -13.32 -10.61 39.50
C ASP A 827 -12.80 -11.67 38.51
N GLY A 828 -11.49 -11.68 38.26
CA GLY A 828 -10.89 -12.65 37.34
C GLY A 828 -9.40 -12.88 37.58
N ILE A 829 -8.92 -13.98 37.00
CA ILE A 829 -7.51 -14.37 36.97
C ILE A 829 -7.07 -14.49 35.51
N GLY A 830 -5.90 -13.94 35.17
CA GLY A 830 -5.33 -13.93 33.80
C GLY A 830 -4.04 -14.72 33.69
N TRP A 831 -3.90 -15.48 32.62
CA TRP A 831 -2.67 -16.15 32.22
C TRP A 831 -2.19 -15.66 30.85
N GLN A 832 -0.97 -15.14 30.73
CA GLN A 832 -0.44 -14.55 29.51
C GLN A 832 -0.21 -15.57 28.39
N ALA A 833 0.19 -16.79 28.70
CA ALA A 833 0.39 -17.86 27.71
C ALA A 833 1.43 -17.57 26.61
N HIS A 834 2.58 -16.95 26.96
CA HIS A 834 3.72 -16.82 26.05
C HIS A 834 4.47 -18.14 25.94
N LEU A 835 4.13 -18.99 24.95
CA LEU A 835 4.62 -20.36 24.87
C LEU A 835 6.04 -20.45 24.26
N GLY A 836 6.92 -21.26 24.86
CA GLY A 836 8.21 -21.68 24.28
C GLY A 836 9.40 -20.75 24.53
N LEU A 837 9.21 -19.55 25.10
CA LEU A 837 10.29 -18.57 25.32
C LEU A 837 11.27 -18.98 26.44
N SER A 838 10.78 -19.56 27.52
CA SER A 838 11.55 -20.00 28.69
C SER A 838 11.31 -21.48 28.98
N SER A 839 12.12 -22.09 29.83
CA SER A 839 11.89 -23.48 30.27
C SER A 839 10.48 -23.65 30.88
N SER A 840 10.05 -22.69 31.71
CA SER A 840 8.72 -22.74 32.35
C SER A 840 7.56 -22.67 31.36
N THR A 841 7.70 -21.92 30.26
CA THR A 841 6.65 -21.78 29.23
C THR A 841 6.78 -22.79 28.09
N ARG A 842 7.89 -23.54 28.06
CA ARG A 842 8.11 -24.61 27.08
C ARG A 842 7.47 -25.93 27.53
N ALA A 843 7.26 -26.13 28.83
CA ALA A 843 6.70 -27.35 29.40
C ALA A 843 5.37 -27.77 28.75
N ILE A 844 4.48 -26.80 28.44
CA ILE A 844 3.19 -27.08 27.74
C ILE A 844 3.36 -27.60 26.30
N ILE A 845 4.52 -27.33 25.68
CA ILE A 845 4.85 -27.83 24.34
C ILE A 845 5.46 -29.23 24.44
N GLU A 846 6.26 -29.47 25.46
CA GLU A 846 7.01 -30.72 25.68
C GLU A 846 6.11 -31.78 26.34
N ASN A 847 5.30 -31.41 27.34
CA ASN A 847 4.40 -32.28 28.13
C ASN A 847 2.94 -31.75 28.13
N PRO A 848 2.29 -31.65 26.98
CA PRO A 848 1.00 -30.96 26.86
C PRO A 848 -0.12 -31.57 27.71
N GLU A 849 -0.16 -32.87 27.90
CA GLU A 849 -1.24 -33.54 28.64
C GLU A 849 -1.20 -33.12 30.13
N GLU A 850 -0.04 -33.15 30.75
CA GLU A 850 0.14 -32.77 32.16
C GLU A 850 -0.12 -31.28 32.38
N GLU A 851 0.45 -30.43 31.53
CA GLU A 851 0.33 -28.98 31.67
C GLU A 851 -1.09 -28.47 31.36
N LEU A 852 -1.81 -29.10 30.43
CA LEU A 852 -3.22 -28.79 30.16
C LEU A 852 -4.14 -29.28 31.25
N LYS A 853 -3.80 -30.37 31.95
CA LYS A 853 -4.51 -30.80 33.17
C LYS A 853 -4.37 -29.75 34.28
N LYS A 854 -3.15 -29.24 34.53
CA LYS A 854 -2.91 -28.15 35.50
C LYS A 854 -3.67 -26.86 35.11
N LEU A 855 -3.72 -26.53 33.82
CA LEU A 855 -4.52 -25.41 33.32
C LEU A 855 -6.01 -25.64 33.61
N SER A 856 -6.52 -26.82 33.30
CA SER A 856 -7.91 -27.18 33.57
C SER A 856 -8.25 -27.03 35.05
N GLU A 857 -7.39 -27.52 35.94
CA GLU A 857 -7.55 -27.43 37.42
C GLU A 857 -7.47 -25.96 37.90
N LEU A 858 -6.62 -25.14 37.31
CA LEU A 858 -6.54 -23.70 37.60
C LEU A 858 -7.83 -22.97 37.23
N ILE A 859 -8.43 -23.31 36.08
CA ILE A 859 -9.69 -22.73 35.63
C ILE A 859 -10.83 -23.18 36.56
N ASP A 860 -10.87 -24.46 36.97
CA ASP A 860 -11.85 -24.96 37.92
C ASP A 860 -11.73 -24.25 39.25
N TRP A 861 -10.51 -24.05 39.77
CA TRP A 861 -10.29 -23.27 40.97
C TRP A 861 -10.83 -21.84 40.82
N ALA A 862 -10.59 -21.19 39.69
CA ALA A 862 -11.09 -19.84 39.42
C ALA A 862 -12.64 -19.81 39.47
N HIS A 863 -13.30 -20.67 38.73
CA HIS A 863 -14.76 -20.74 38.67
C HIS A 863 -15.39 -21.09 40.05
N ASN A 864 -14.81 -22.04 40.80
CA ASN A 864 -15.26 -22.42 42.12
C ASN A 864 -15.10 -21.26 43.15
N ASN A 865 -14.25 -20.29 42.84
CA ASN A 865 -14.07 -19.07 43.63
C ASN A 865 -14.81 -17.86 43.06
N ASN A 866 -15.77 -18.05 42.15
CA ASN A 866 -16.49 -16.97 41.44
C ASN A 866 -15.56 -15.97 40.77
N LEU A 867 -14.52 -16.46 40.06
CA LEU A 867 -13.59 -15.69 39.22
C LEU A 867 -13.78 -16.07 37.76
N GLU A 868 -13.70 -15.09 36.89
CA GLU A 868 -13.54 -15.34 35.45
C GLU A 868 -12.11 -15.82 35.17
N PHE A 869 -11.90 -16.58 34.07
CA PHE A 869 -10.57 -17.01 33.64
C PHE A 869 -10.23 -16.44 32.26
N HIS A 870 -9.05 -15.89 32.16
CA HIS A 870 -8.62 -15.20 30.94
C HIS A 870 -7.26 -15.71 30.45
N VAL A 871 -7.19 -16.25 29.23
CA VAL A 871 -5.91 -16.35 28.49
C VAL A 871 -5.69 -15.01 27.81
N THR A 872 -4.66 -14.27 28.21
CA THR A 872 -4.56 -12.84 27.94
C THR A 872 -3.60 -12.45 26.83
N GLU A 873 -2.63 -13.32 26.49
CA GLU A 873 -1.50 -12.96 25.63
C GLU A 873 -0.95 -14.17 24.85
N LEU A 874 -1.81 -15.05 24.32
CA LEU A 874 -1.38 -16.27 23.67
C LEU A 874 -0.52 -15.96 22.42
N ASP A 875 0.73 -16.40 22.46
CA ASP A 875 1.66 -16.47 21.31
C ASP A 875 2.60 -17.68 21.43
N TYR A 876 3.37 -17.97 20.36
CA TYR A 876 4.20 -19.17 20.30
C TYR A 876 5.59 -18.83 19.76
N PHE A 877 6.65 -19.10 20.51
CA PHE A 877 8.02 -18.81 20.15
C PHE A 877 8.65 -19.95 19.34
N ILE A 878 9.06 -19.66 18.09
CA ILE A 878 9.81 -20.57 17.21
C ILE A 878 11.27 -20.11 17.16
N LYS A 879 12.19 -20.97 17.63
CA LYS A 879 13.60 -20.64 17.81
C LYS A 879 14.42 -20.65 16.49
N ASN A 880 14.01 -21.44 15.49
CA ASN A 880 14.80 -21.62 14.27
C ASN A 880 13.94 -21.45 13.02
N ASN A 881 14.23 -20.42 12.23
CA ASN A 881 13.49 -20.10 11.02
C ASN A 881 13.60 -21.17 9.91
N ASN A 882 14.63 -22.01 9.91
CA ASN A 882 14.80 -23.09 8.93
C ASN A 882 13.81 -24.26 9.11
N LYS A 883 13.01 -24.27 10.19
CA LYS A 883 12.00 -25.30 10.49
C LYS A 883 10.60 -24.70 10.67
N LEU A 884 10.29 -23.57 10.01
CA LEU A 884 9.03 -22.84 10.20
C LEU A 884 7.78 -23.69 9.97
N ALA A 885 7.73 -24.48 8.89
CA ALA A 885 6.54 -25.30 8.57
C ALA A 885 6.23 -26.30 9.70
N LYS A 886 7.24 -27.00 10.23
CA LYS A 886 7.10 -27.92 11.37
C LYS A 886 6.72 -27.16 12.65
N GLY A 887 7.27 -25.97 12.84
CA GLY A 887 6.93 -25.07 13.95
C GLY A 887 5.47 -24.65 13.92
N TYR A 888 4.93 -24.25 12.77
CA TYR A 888 3.51 -23.89 12.60
C TYR A 888 2.56 -25.07 12.81
N GLN A 889 2.91 -26.26 12.36
CA GLN A 889 2.12 -27.45 12.62
C GLN A 889 2.02 -27.75 14.13
N LYS A 890 3.16 -27.70 14.85
CA LYS A 890 3.19 -27.91 16.30
C LYS A 890 2.45 -26.81 17.07
N GLN A 891 2.55 -25.56 16.63
CA GLN A 891 1.77 -24.45 17.16
C GLN A 891 0.27 -24.72 17.04
N ALA A 892 -0.19 -25.09 15.85
CA ALA A 892 -1.61 -25.39 15.60
C ALA A 892 -2.12 -26.54 16.47
N GLU A 893 -1.30 -27.59 16.64
CA GLU A 893 -1.62 -28.71 17.54
C GLU A 893 -1.83 -28.24 19.00
N ILE A 894 -0.90 -27.45 19.53
CA ILE A 894 -0.98 -26.94 20.91
C ILE A 894 -2.16 -25.96 21.03
N TYR A 895 -2.36 -25.06 20.07
CA TYR A 895 -3.50 -24.13 20.08
C TYR A 895 -4.83 -24.89 20.09
N LYS A 896 -4.96 -25.95 19.30
CA LYS A 896 -6.16 -26.83 19.29
C LYS A 896 -6.42 -27.44 20.66
N LYS A 897 -5.40 -27.96 21.33
CA LYS A 897 -5.53 -28.54 22.68
C LYS A 897 -5.94 -27.50 23.72
N ILE A 898 -5.30 -26.32 23.71
CA ILE A 898 -5.66 -25.21 24.61
C ILE A 898 -7.11 -24.77 24.37
N VAL A 899 -7.49 -24.50 23.12
CA VAL A 899 -8.86 -24.09 22.76
C VAL A 899 -9.90 -25.11 23.21
N ASN A 900 -9.60 -26.41 23.09
CA ASN A 900 -10.52 -27.46 23.55
C ASN A 900 -10.73 -27.40 25.05
N VAL A 901 -9.67 -27.24 25.85
CA VAL A 901 -9.79 -27.07 27.32
C VAL A 901 -10.62 -25.83 27.65
N LEU A 902 -10.32 -24.68 26.98
CA LEU A 902 -11.06 -23.44 27.24
C LEU A 902 -12.55 -23.58 26.90
N LYS A 903 -12.89 -24.21 25.77
CA LYS A 903 -14.28 -24.46 25.37
C LYS A 903 -15.01 -25.36 26.35
N GLU A 904 -14.36 -26.40 26.83
CA GLU A 904 -14.94 -27.25 27.89
C GLU A 904 -15.28 -26.45 29.12
N LYS A 905 -14.39 -25.59 29.58
CA LYS A 905 -14.54 -24.76 30.77
C LYS A 905 -15.55 -23.63 30.65
N THR A 906 -15.97 -23.27 29.42
CA THR A 906 -17.07 -22.28 29.27
C THR A 906 -18.41 -22.82 29.84
N LYS A 907 -18.53 -24.12 30.10
CA LYS A 907 -19.71 -24.73 30.72
C LYS A 907 -19.84 -24.38 32.22
N SER A 908 -18.72 -24.08 32.87
CA SER A 908 -18.68 -23.80 34.33
C SER A 908 -18.51 -22.30 34.64
N GLY A 909 -18.06 -21.45 33.69
CA GLY A 909 -17.87 -20.04 33.96
C GLY A 909 -17.40 -19.26 32.73
N VAL A 910 -17.08 -17.98 32.90
CA VAL A 910 -16.59 -17.11 31.84
C VAL A 910 -15.13 -17.43 31.57
N VAL A 911 -14.84 -17.70 30.28
CA VAL A 911 -13.48 -17.92 29.77
C VAL A 911 -13.25 -17.02 28.55
N THR A 912 -12.10 -16.34 28.50
CA THR A 912 -11.70 -15.56 27.32
C THR A 912 -10.33 -15.99 26.80
N LEU A 913 -10.09 -15.79 25.53
CA LEU A 913 -8.80 -16.01 24.85
C LEU A 913 -8.41 -14.76 24.07
N ASN A 914 -7.23 -14.20 24.35
CA ASN A 914 -6.68 -13.10 23.58
C ASN A 914 -5.31 -13.49 23.00
N LEU A 915 -5.13 -13.25 21.70
CA LEU A 915 -3.85 -13.44 21.01
C LEU A 915 -2.96 -12.21 21.22
N TRP A 916 -1.70 -12.44 21.65
CA TRP A 916 -0.74 -11.35 21.81
C TRP A 916 -0.04 -11.05 20.50
N ASP A 917 -0.61 -10.19 19.70
CA ASP A 917 -0.37 -9.99 18.28
C ASP A 917 -1.08 -11.07 17.42
N MET A 918 -1.32 -10.71 16.16
CA MET A 918 -1.93 -11.64 15.19
C MET A 918 -0.90 -12.19 14.21
N ALA A 919 0.26 -11.54 14.07
CA ALA A 919 1.33 -11.90 13.14
C ALA A 919 2.66 -12.13 13.87
N VAL A 920 3.72 -12.33 13.08
CA VAL A 920 5.06 -12.59 13.61
C VAL A 920 5.65 -11.36 14.29
N ARG A 921 6.22 -11.56 15.47
CA ARG A 921 6.90 -10.53 16.26
C ARG A 921 8.29 -10.97 16.68
N THR A 922 9.32 -10.28 16.20
CA THR A 922 10.71 -10.54 16.60
C THR A 922 11.01 -10.00 18.00
N LYS A 923 11.92 -10.63 18.72
CA LYS A 923 12.40 -10.16 20.02
C LYS A 923 13.90 -9.81 19.91
N LYS A 924 14.23 -8.53 20.19
CA LYS A 924 15.61 -8.06 20.15
C LYS A 924 16.53 -8.94 21.02
N GLY A 925 17.67 -9.40 20.47
CA GLY A 925 18.66 -10.22 21.17
C GLY A 925 18.26 -11.70 21.36
N LYS A 926 17.22 -12.19 20.67
CA LYS A 926 16.86 -13.63 20.65
C LYS A 926 16.87 -14.13 19.21
N GLU A 927 17.49 -15.28 19.00
CA GLU A 927 17.39 -16.03 17.75
C GLU A 927 16.01 -16.71 17.71
N GLY A 928 15.14 -16.28 16.78
CA GLY A 928 13.76 -16.72 16.64
C GLY A 928 12.75 -15.59 16.80
N ALA A 929 11.47 -15.93 16.66
CA ALA A 929 10.37 -15.00 16.73
C ALA A 929 9.14 -15.60 17.41
N PHE A 930 8.26 -14.74 17.95
CA PHE A 930 6.90 -15.13 18.34
C PHE A 930 6.02 -15.19 17.09
N HIS A 931 5.27 -16.24 16.97
CA HIS A 931 4.32 -16.49 15.89
C HIS A 931 2.91 -16.58 16.46
N SER A 932 1.94 -16.12 15.68
CA SER A 932 0.54 -16.20 16.03
C SER A 932 -0.24 -16.83 14.85
N ILE A 933 -1.34 -16.25 14.42
CA ILE A 933 -2.23 -16.82 13.42
C ILE A 933 -1.93 -16.39 11.98
N TYR A 934 -1.07 -15.39 11.82
CA TYR A 934 -0.57 -14.95 10.52
C TYR A 934 0.97 -14.97 10.49
N ASP A 935 1.54 -15.28 9.32
CA ASP A 935 2.98 -15.21 9.09
C ASP A 935 3.45 -13.75 8.87
N LEU A 936 4.72 -13.57 8.48
CA LEU A 936 5.30 -12.25 8.19
C LEU A 936 4.60 -11.52 7.02
N ASP A 937 4.05 -12.28 6.09
CA ASP A 937 3.36 -11.78 4.90
C ASP A 937 1.84 -11.68 5.10
N PHE A 938 1.37 -11.86 6.34
CA PHE A 938 -0.04 -11.89 6.73
C PHE A 938 -0.85 -13.02 6.06
N ASN A 939 -0.20 -14.09 5.60
CA ASN A 939 -0.90 -15.29 5.20
C ASN A 939 -1.34 -16.07 6.45
N PRO A 940 -2.51 -16.68 6.45
CA PRO A 940 -2.96 -17.48 7.57
C PRO A 940 -2.04 -18.69 7.78
N THR A 941 -1.60 -18.90 9.02
CA THR A 941 -0.88 -20.10 9.45
C THR A 941 -1.88 -21.22 9.76
N PRO A 942 -1.44 -22.48 9.93
CA PRO A 942 -2.34 -23.55 10.37
C PRO A 942 -3.08 -23.24 11.70
N ALA A 943 -2.51 -22.41 12.56
CA ALA A 943 -3.15 -21.96 13.79
C ALA A 943 -4.36 -21.04 13.54
N TYR A 944 -4.40 -20.31 12.42
CA TYR A 944 -5.54 -19.49 12.04
C TYR A 944 -6.81 -20.31 11.88
N GLU A 945 -6.76 -21.47 11.22
CA GLU A 945 -7.94 -22.33 11.04
C GLU A 945 -8.46 -22.87 12.38
N ILE A 946 -7.58 -23.10 13.36
CA ILE A 946 -7.98 -23.52 14.70
C ILE A 946 -8.77 -22.39 15.41
N ILE A 947 -8.23 -21.17 15.37
CA ILE A 947 -8.86 -19.99 15.99
C ILE A 947 -10.16 -19.63 15.25
N LYS A 948 -10.16 -19.64 13.92
CA LYS A 948 -11.34 -19.38 13.11
C LYS A 948 -12.49 -20.35 13.39
N LYS A 949 -12.17 -21.65 13.49
CA LYS A 949 -13.15 -22.67 13.89
C LYS A 949 -13.65 -22.48 15.32
N ALA A 950 -12.81 -21.97 16.20
CA ALA A 950 -13.23 -21.66 17.57
C ALA A 950 -14.14 -20.42 17.66
N LEU A 951 -13.95 -19.45 16.75
CA LEU A 951 -14.79 -18.25 16.61
C LEU A 951 -16.17 -18.57 15.97
N GLN A 952 -16.26 -19.64 15.19
CA GLN A 952 -17.48 -20.06 14.46
C GLN A 952 -18.38 -20.98 15.30
N ASN A 953 -17.83 -21.69 16.27
CA ASN A 953 -18.52 -22.63 17.17
C ASN A 953 -18.61 -22.09 18.60
#